data_a32adc752d3c1e52ad5f05c1aee0be7c
#
_entry.id   a32adc752d3c1e52ad5f05c1aee0be7c
#
_cell.length_a   1.000
_cell.length_b   1.000
_cell.length_c   1.000
_cell.angle_alpha   90.00
_cell.angle_beta   90.00
_cell.angle_gamma   90.00
#
_symmetry.space_group_name_H-M   'P 1'
#
loop_
_entity.id
_entity.type
_entity.pdbx_description
1 polymer ?
#
loop_
_entity_poly.entity_id
_entity_poly.type
_entity_poly.pdbx_seq_one_letter_code
_entity_poly.pdbx_strand_id
1 'polypeptide(L)'
;MPRFPLTARGALLGVSLGLLLVSSPAGAQVAATSTPGGTAPPATSGSWSAAVSSTPAARASRPPTIDGRDADEAWAAARPIEQFREFDPKEGGDPRFRTVAKVTYDDRNLYVVVRAYDPHPDSIVPLLSRRDVRTQSDQIKVVIDSYHDRRTGYEFMLNPAGVKRDASILNDGDEDMSWDGVWEGAARIDSAGWVAEFQIPFSQLRYPDAPAHTFGFAVWRDIARFNERLSWPLYRRSRPGFASQLGDLTNITAIPSARRLEVTPYAVAKDVTDPRDLANDAVAYQRKQQLAVGGDLKYGITPNLTLDATINPDFGQVEADPAVLNLTAFEQFFAEQRPFFLEGAGIFRFDMSCNDGLCRGLFYSRRIGRSPQLRDEDGYSDASTPTATTILGAAKLTGRTRRGLSVGVLDAVTQRELGAGGRTVEPQSNYFVGRLQQDFRDGNSGVGAMLTGVNRRVDDWSEAYLRRGAYSAGLDFRHRFANNGYQLSGYAIQSLVTGDTAAIRRTQESGVHNYQRPDAGLPFDPTRTRLAGTGVQLGLNKISGLVRGWTGYTRYSPGFEINDAGFLPRADMQSYSTWVGFLFNNPRYFYRRLQVNVNQWIQGSTGGLLTDLGGNVNANTQLDNMWFVYGGVGLEQRGGSLNDRSARGGPAVRRSPAVASWFGVEGDARKRIIPAINVQSFVGDYGRSRYFEVSPGVELRASSRLSLTLTPGYIRNHDDSQWYDNVDATDPQTGATTTHYLFARIEQETIRLRTRLNFTATPSLSLQLYAEPFVSRGTYTNVRELGDARSRDYRRRYVPYTGELTKDGENLRQLRSNTVVRWEYRPGSTLFLVWTQGRDWYDDAIPGRLRARDDTRELFRLHPDNTFLIKASYWFSL
;
A
#
# COMPACT_ATOMS: atom_id res chain seq x y z
N MET A 1 -17.67 -42.28 16.05
CA MET A 1 -16.64 -41.88 15.09
C MET A 1 -16.01 -40.66 15.69
N PRO A 2 -14.71 -40.62 15.97
CA PRO A 2 -14.08 -39.46 16.58
C PRO A 2 -13.90 -38.39 15.49
N ARG A 3 -14.46 -37.20 15.72
CA ARG A 3 -14.21 -35.98 14.94
C ARG A 3 -12.79 -35.50 15.27
N PHE A 4 -11.96 -35.39 14.27
CA PHE A 4 -10.67 -34.72 14.38
C PHE A 4 -10.89 -33.19 14.43
N PRO A 5 -10.16 -32.47 15.28
CA PRO A 5 -10.20 -31.01 15.25
C PRO A 5 -9.56 -30.53 13.94
N LEU A 6 -10.23 -29.57 13.29
CA LEU A 6 -9.75 -28.84 12.11
C LEU A 6 -8.46 -28.10 12.48
N THR A 7 -7.33 -28.72 12.18
CA THR A 7 -6.08 -27.98 12.07
C THR A 7 -6.03 -27.41 10.66
N ALA A 8 -6.29 -26.11 10.55
CA ALA A 8 -6.03 -25.38 9.31
C ALA A 8 -4.51 -25.34 9.06
N ARG A 9 -3.95 -26.45 8.52
CA ARG A 9 -2.67 -26.38 7.85
C ARG A 9 -2.87 -25.46 6.65
N GLY A 10 -2.39 -24.23 6.80
CA GLY A 10 -2.37 -23.22 5.76
C GLY A 10 -1.63 -23.76 4.53
N ALA A 11 -2.36 -24.42 3.68
CA ALA A 11 -1.85 -24.92 2.43
C ALA A 11 -1.69 -23.76 1.44
N LEU A 12 -0.47 -23.31 1.25
CA LEU A 12 -0.03 -22.26 0.33
C LEU A 12 0.29 -22.86 -1.05
N LEU A 13 -0.43 -22.48 -2.11
CA LEU A 13 -0.34 -23.14 -3.40
C LEU A 13 -0.12 -22.27 -4.62
N GLY A 14 0.79 -22.71 -5.44
CA GLY A 14 1.36 -21.97 -6.53
C GLY A 14 0.68 -22.15 -7.89
N VAL A 15 -0.01 -21.15 -8.34
CA VAL A 15 0.09 -20.74 -9.72
C VAL A 15 0.94 -19.50 -9.73
N SER A 16 2.12 -19.55 -10.36
CA SER A 16 2.85 -18.33 -10.70
C SER A 16 2.09 -17.65 -11.82
N LEU A 17 0.92 -17.18 -11.51
CA LEU A 17 0.40 -16.02 -12.14
C LEU A 17 1.16 -14.86 -11.50
N GLY A 18 1.96 -14.16 -12.29
CA GLY A 18 2.10 -12.75 -12.10
C GLY A 18 0.71 -12.14 -12.29
N LEU A 19 -0.24 -12.55 -11.47
CA LEU A 19 -1.46 -11.83 -11.26
C LEU A 19 -1.01 -10.54 -10.65
N LEU A 20 -0.87 -9.53 -11.48
CA LEU A 20 -1.27 -8.21 -11.14
C LEU A 20 -2.62 -8.35 -10.44
N LEU A 21 -2.60 -8.55 -9.11
CA LEU A 21 -3.70 -8.12 -8.30
C LEU A 21 -3.75 -6.62 -8.53
N VAL A 22 -4.41 -6.22 -9.62
CA VAL A 22 -5.11 -4.97 -9.61
C VAL A 22 -6.11 -5.16 -8.48
N SER A 23 -5.67 -4.83 -7.25
CA SER A 23 -6.61 -4.39 -6.26
C SER A 23 -7.42 -3.36 -7.02
N SER A 24 -8.68 -3.70 -7.34
CA SER A 24 -9.61 -2.72 -7.87
C SER A 24 -9.43 -1.49 -7.03
N PRO A 25 -9.04 -0.35 -7.58
CA PRO A 25 -8.97 0.85 -6.79
C PRO A 25 -10.37 1.06 -6.28
N ALA A 26 -10.56 0.84 -4.99
CA ALA A 26 -11.62 1.52 -4.29
C ALA A 26 -11.24 2.99 -4.34
N GLY A 27 -11.87 3.70 -5.23
CA GLY A 27 -11.45 5.01 -5.67
C GLY A 27 -10.14 4.90 -6.43
N ALA A 28 -10.14 5.12 -7.74
CA ALA A 28 -8.96 5.44 -8.47
C ALA A 28 -8.33 6.66 -7.78
N GLN A 29 -7.52 6.41 -6.77
CA GLN A 29 -6.41 7.28 -6.54
C GLN A 29 -5.60 7.12 -7.82
N VAL A 30 -5.91 7.99 -8.79
CA VAL A 30 -4.88 8.43 -9.67
C VAL A 30 -3.83 8.97 -8.70
N ALA A 31 -2.95 8.07 -8.25
CA ALA A 31 -1.65 8.53 -7.84
C ALA A 31 -1.28 9.44 -8.99
N ALA A 32 -1.20 10.72 -8.72
CA ALA A 32 -0.52 11.61 -9.61
C ALA A 32 0.91 11.10 -9.58
N THR A 33 1.17 10.00 -10.31
CA THR A 33 2.47 9.78 -10.84
C THR A 33 2.72 11.06 -11.61
N SER A 34 3.55 11.91 -11.06
CA SER A 34 4.12 13.04 -11.73
C SER A 34 4.84 12.50 -12.96
N THR A 35 4.12 12.33 -14.05
CA THR A 35 4.65 11.90 -15.32
C THR A 35 4.76 13.14 -16.18
N PRO A 36 5.95 13.56 -16.51
CA PRO A 36 6.20 14.69 -17.40
C PRO A 36 6.31 14.26 -18.86
N GLY A 37 5.93 15.14 -19.77
CA GLY A 37 6.55 15.23 -21.03
C GLY A 37 5.67 15.44 -22.24
N GLY A 38 5.96 16.45 -23.00
CA GLY A 38 5.61 16.68 -24.39
C GLY A 38 6.73 17.48 -25.04
N THR A 39 7.12 17.12 -26.25
CA THR A 39 8.17 17.75 -27.01
C THR A 39 7.75 19.14 -27.53
N ALA A 40 8.50 20.18 -27.18
CA ALA A 40 8.59 21.43 -27.94
C ALA A 40 9.70 21.28 -28.98
N PRO A 41 9.64 22.04 -30.10
CA PRO A 41 10.68 22.04 -31.14
C PRO A 41 12.03 22.53 -30.58
N PRO A 42 13.16 22.28 -31.25
CA PRO A 42 14.48 22.56 -30.72
C PRO A 42 14.66 24.06 -30.50
N ALA A 43 14.70 24.49 -29.26
CA ALA A 43 15.10 25.84 -28.89
C ALA A 43 16.63 25.86 -28.78
N THR A 44 17.22 26.79 -29.44
CA THR A 44 18.61 27.21 -29.36
C THR A 44 19.14 27.29 -27.93
N SER A 45 20.33 26.82 -27.71
CA SER A 45 21.08 26.81 -26.46
C SER A 45 21.26 28.22 -25.89
N GLY A 46 20.32 28.62 -25.04
CA GLY A 46 20.46 29.75 -24.15
C GLY A 46 20.33 29.21 -22.72
N SER A 47 21.25 29.50 -21.85
CA SER A 47 21.18 29.22 -20.40
C SER A 47 20.01 29.98 -19.79
N TRP A 48 18.85 29.33 -19.65
CA TRP A 48 17.67 29.87 -18.98
C TRP A 48 17.79 29.63 -17.47
N SER A 49 18.42 30.56 -16.78
CA SER A 49 18.07 30.83 -15.39
C SER A 49 16.70 31.52 -15.39
N ALA A 50 15.61 30.75 -15.40
CA ALA A 50 14.30 31.32 -15.19
C ALA A 50 14.27 31.91 -13.78
N ALA A 51 14.05 33.23 -13.66
CA ALA A 51 13.89 33.87 -12.37
C ALA A 51 12.81 33.12 -11.57
N VAL A 52 13.16 32.67 -10.37
CA VAL A 52 12.22 31.96 -9.48
C VAL A 52 11.06 32.92 -9.17
N SER A 53 9.83 32.52 -9.41
CA SER A 53 8.66 33.33 -9.05
C SER A 53 8.67 33.57 -7.54
N SER A 54 8.62 34.82 -7.10
CA SER A 54 8.72 35.20 -5.69
C SER A 54 7.61 36.16 -5.28
N THR A 55 7.13 35.99 -4.04
CA THR A 55 6.16 36.90 -3.42
C THR A 55 6.53 37.13 -1.95
N PRO A 56 6.42 38.36 -1.42
CA PRO A 56 6.63 38.62 0.01
C PRO A 56 5.37 38.28 0.81
N ALA A 57 5.54 37.67 1.98
CA ALA A 57 4.51 37.61 3.00
C ALA A 57 4.40 38.97 3.73
N ALA A 58 3.17 39.38 4.06
CA ALA A 58 2.93 40.58 4.86
C ALA A 58 2.73 40.16 6.33
N ARG A 59 3.29 40.96 7.28
CA ARG A 59 3.00 40.75 8.70
C ARG A 59 1.66 41.36 9.04
N ALA A 60 0.73 40.58 9.57
CA ALA A 60 -0.58 41.08 10.00
C ALA A 60 -0.50 41.78 11.33
N SER A 61 -1.17 42.91 11.44
CA SER A 61 -1.34 43.63 12.73
C SER A 61 -2.34 42.95 13.66
N ARG A 62 -3.30 42.24 13.09
CA ARG A 62 -4.29 41.40 13.76
C ARG A 62 -4.52 40.13 12.93
N PRO A 63 -4.75 38.95 13.54
CA PRO A 63 -5.08 37.75 12.82
C PRO A 63 -6.41 37.95 12.05
N PRO A 64 -6.53 37.41 10.83
CA PRO A 64 -7.81 37.36 10.12
C PRO A 64 -8.78 36.38 10.80
N THR A 65 -10.07 36.60 10.61
CA THR A 65 -11.12 35.68 11.03
C THR A 65 -11.28 34.62 9.96
N ILE A 66 -11.15 33.33 10.31
CA ILE A 66 -11.25 32.24 9.34
C ILE A 66 -12.72 31.85 9.15
N ASP A 67 -13.44 32.58 8.30
CA ASP A 67 -14.89 32.43 8.06
C ASP A 67 -15.29 32.21 6.59
N GLY A 68 -14.29 32.10 5.70
CA GLY A 68 -14.48 31.94 4.26
C GLY A 68 -14.75 33.24 3.53
N ARG A 69 -14.32 34.40 4.07
CA ARG A 69 -14.44 35.72 3.45
C ARG A 69 -13.07 36.37 3.33
N ASP A 70 -12.88 37.14 2.26
CA ASP A 70 -11.60 37.82 1.98
C ASP A 70 -11.64 39.32 2.31
N ALA A 71 -12.57 39.76 3.19
CA ALA A 71 -12.82 41.16 3.49
C ALA A 71 -12.01 41.70 4.69
N ASP A 72 -11.26 40.84 5.43
CA ASP A 72 -10.51 41.25 6.60
C ASP A 72 -9.39 42.23 6.26
N GLU A 73 -9.18 43.22 7.15
CA GLU A 73 -8.11 44.22 7.05
C GLU A 73 -6.72 43.57 6.97
N ALA A 74 -6.56 42.43 7.60
CA ALA A 74 -5.32 41.65 7.56
C ALA A 74 -4.83 41.36 6.12
N TRP A 75 -5.72 41.29 5.14
CA TRP A 75 -5.41 41.04 3.75
C TRP A 75 -5.01 42.27 2.95
N ALA A 76 -5.21 43.48 3.50
CA ALA A 76 -4.98 44.74 2.77
C ALA A 76 -3.50 44.95 2.43
N ALA A 77 -2.58 44.64 3.37
CA ALA A 77 -1.14 44.82 3.18
C ALA A 77 -0.49 43.69 2.35
N ALA A 78 -1.18 42.59 2.13
CA ALA A 78 -0.65 41.44 1.42
C ALA A 78 -0.66 41.63 -0.11
N ARG A 79 0.49 41.41 -0.74
CA ARG A 79 0.63 41.52 -2.19
C ARG A 79 -0.22 40.42 -2.89
N PRO A 80 -1.09 40.77 -3.86
CA PRO A 80 -1.87 39.80 -4.59
C PRO A 80 -0.99 38.94 -5.55
N ILE A 81 -1.24 37.66 -5.59
CA ILE A 81 -0.70 36.68 -6.52
C ILE A 81 -1.79 36.42 -7.56
N GLU A 82 -1.57 36.80 -8.81
CA GLU A 82 -2.58 36.73 -9.88
C GLU A 82 -2.12 35.96 -11.11
N GLN A 83 -0.83 35.69 -11.25
CA GLN A 83 -0.25 35.12 -12.45
C GLN A 83 -0.37 33.58 -12.47
N PHE A 84 -1.59 33.06 -12.28
CA PHE A 84 -1.89 31.64 -12.41
C PHE A 84 -1.81 31.21 -13.87
N ARG A 85 -1.38 29.97 -14.09
CA ARG A 85 -1.33 29.34 -15.40
C ARG A 85 -1.91 27.94 -15.32
N GLU A 86 -2.56 27.52 -16.43
CA GLU A 86 -3.01 26.16 -16.61
C GLU A 86 -1.79 25.22 -16.74
N PHE A 87 -1.80 24.12 -16.04
CA PHE A 87 -0.80 23.06 -16.23
C PHE A 87 -1.43 21.72 -16.63
N ASP A 88 -2.74 21.55 -16.48
CA ASP A 88 -3.51 20.38 -16.90
C ASP A 88 -4.92 20.83 -17.35
N PRO A 89 -5.37 20.47 -18.57
CA PRO A 89 -4.76 19.63 -19.58
C PRO A 89 -3.65 20.29 -20.42
N LYS A 90 -3.59 21.62 -20.52
CA LYS A 90 -2.63 22.33 -21.37
C LYS A 90 -1.54 23.00 -20.52
N GLU A 91 -0.30 22.53 -20.63
CA GLU A 91 0.81 23.12 -19.89
C GLU A 91 1.15 24.53 -20.40
N GLY A 92 1.06 25.52 -19.50
CA GLY A 92 1.33 26.93 -19.79
C GLY A 92 0.18 27.66 -20.44
N GLY A 93 -1.01 27.07 -20.49
CA GLY A 93 -2.23 27.73 -20.99
C GLY A 93 -2.69 28.88 -20.10
N ASP A 94 -3.56 29.77 -20.66
CA ASP A 94 -4.22 30.82 -19.90
C ASP A 94 -5.34 30.22 -19.05
N PRO A 95 -5.53 30.68 -17.80
CA PRO A 95 -6.56 30.18 -16.93
C PRO A 95 -7.95 30.59 -17.45
N ARG A 96 -8.91 29.63 -17.36
CA ARG A 96 -10.30 29.91 -17.72
C ARG A 96 -10.94 30.97 -16.82
N PHE A 97 -10.62 30.95 -15.55
CA PHE A 97 -11.14 31.85 -14.54
C PHE A 97 -10.03 32.47 -13.72
N ARG A 98 -10.20 33.74 -13.38
CA ARG A 98 -9.25 34.48 -12.53
C ARG A 98 -9.15 33.84 -11.16
N THR A 99 -7.94 33.82 -10.63
CA THR A 99 -7.62 33.38 -9.25
C THR A 99 -6.70 34.42 -8.62
N VAL A 100 -6.98 34.81 -7.38
CA VAL A 100 -6.15 35.73 -6.62
C VAL A 100 -5.83 35.10 -5.27
N ALA A 101 -4.56 35.01 -4.92
CA ALA A 101 -4.13 34.57 -3.61
C ALA A 101 -3.38 35.67 -2.87
N LYS A 102 -3.49 35.71 -1.55
CA LYS A 102 -2.73 36.61 -0.67
C LYS A 102 -2.19 35.83 0.52
N VAL A 103 -1.03 36.25 1.04
CA VAL A 103 -0.36 35.59 2.16
C VAL A 103 0.00 36.60 3.22
N THR A 104 -0.40 36.34 4.47
CA THR A 104 -0.03 37.10 5.63
C THR A 104 0.39 36.16 6.78
N TYR A 105 1.02 36.70 7.81
CA TYR A 105 1.45 35.91 8.97
C TYR A 105 1.50 36.73 10.24
N ASP A 106 1.43 36.06 11.38
CA ASP A 106 1.71 36.65 12.72
C ASP A 106 2.78 35.85 13.45
N ASP A 107 2.84 35.93 14.76
CA ASP A 107 3.83 35.21 15.58
C ASP A 107 3.55 33.71 15.67
N ARG A 108 2.34 33.24 15.32
CA ARG A 108 1.90 31.86 15.53
C ARG A 108 1.53 31.13 14.25
N ASN A 109 1.00 31.86 13.27
CA ASN A 109 0.37 31.26 12.11
C ASN A 109 0.79 31.91 10.80
N LEU A 110 0.83 31.13 9.76
CA LEU A 110 0.80 31.57 8.38
C LEU A 110 -0.66 31.53 7.91
N TYR A 111 -1.13 32.59 7.28
CA TYR A 111 -2.48 32.72 6.74
C TYR A 111 -2.44 32.84 5.22
N VAL A 112 -3.32 32.13 4.53
CA VAL A 112 -3.47 32.22 3.08
C VAL A 112 -4.94 32.38 2.75
N VAL A 113 -5.28 33.39 1.94
CA VAL A 113 -6.61 33.52 1.35
C VAL A 113 -6.53 33.36 -0.15
N VAL A 114 -7.49 32.64 -0.73
CA VAL A 114 -7.59 32.48 -2.18
C VAL A 114 -9.01 32.76 -2.62
N ARG A 115 -9.16 33.81 -3.45
CA ARG A 115 -10.38 34.12 -4.18
C ARG A 115 -10.36 33.41 -5.52
N ALA A 116 -11.24 32.46 -5.70
CA ALA A 116 -11.42 31.68 -6.91
C ALA A 116 -12.66 32.17 -7.68
N TYR A 117 -12.48 33.14 -8.58
CA TYR A 117 -13.58 33.68 -9.38
C TYR A 117 -14.22 32.64 -10.25
N ASP A 118 -15.54 32.68 -10.37
CA ASP A 118 -16.33 31.81 -11.22
C ASP A 118 -17.63 32.50 -11.61
N PRO A 119 -17.91 32.74 -12.91
CA PRO A 119 -19.15 33.41 -13.34
C PRO A 119 -20.39 32.55 -13.15
N HIS A 120 -20.24 31.28 -12.81
CA HIS A 120 -21.33 30.33 -12.55
C HIS A 120 -21.16 29.63 -11.21
N PRO A 121 -21.36 30.30 -10.07
CA PRO A 121 -21.14 29.77 -8.72
C PRO A 121 -21.96 28.49 -8.43
N ASP A 122 -23.17 28.40 -8.99
CA ASP A 122 -24.04 27.22 -8.87
C ASP A 122 -23.46 25.94 -9.52
N SER A 123 -22.47 26.11 -10.38
CA SER A 123 -21.76 25.00 -11.06
C SER A 123 -20.47 24.56 -10.35
N ILE A 124 -20.09 25.24 -9.26
CA ILE A 124 -18.99 24.82 -8.40
C ILE A 124 -19.36 23.49 -7.76
N VAL A 125 -18.42 22.56 -7.66
CA VAL A 125 -18.65 21.20 -7.16
C VAL A 125 -18.19 21.09 -5.71
N PRO A 126 -19.08 21.24 -4.69
CA PRO A 126 -18.74 21.17 -3.26
C PRO A 126 -19.02 19.76 -2.71
N LEU A 127 -18.22 18.75 -3.06
CA LEU A 127 -18.45 17.40 -2.54
C LEU A 127 -18.01 17.33 -1.08
N LEU A 128 -18.89 16.86 -0.22
CA LEU A 128 -18.59 16.60 1.17
C LEU A 128 -17.97 15.19 1.30
N SER A 129 -16.88 15.08 2.02
CA SER A 129 -16.22 13.82 2.37
C SER A 129 -15.64 13.91 3.78
N ARG A 130 -15.21 12.77 4.30
CA ARG A 130 -14.32 12.77 5.46
C ARG A 130 -13.02 13.50 5.09
N ARG A 131 -12.37 14.13 6.08
CA ARG A 131 -11.00 14.65 5.97
C ARG A 131 -10.08 13.60 5.33
N ASP A 132 -9.11 14.04 4.53
CA ASP A 132 -8.07 13.27 3.84
C ASP A 132 -8.56 12.31 2.75
N VAL A 133 -9.86 12.34 2.43
CA VAL A 133 -10.40 11.60 1.29
C VAL A 133 -10.39 12.49 0.05
N ARG A 134 -9.71 12.02 -1.01
CA ARG A 134 -9.69 12.71 -2.30
C ARG A 134 -11.03 12.58 -3.01
N THR A 135 -11.60 13.70 -3.40
CA THR A 135 -12.85 13.75 -4.16
C THR A 135 -12.67 14.55 -5.45
N GLN A 136 -13.57 14.36 -6.42
CA GLN A 136 -13.62 15.16 -7.67
C GLN A 136 -14.40 16.48 -7.42
N SER A 137 -13.97 17.24 -6.43
CA SER A 137 -14.50 18.55 -6.05
C SER A 137 -13.59 19.64 -6.61
N ASP A 138 -14.13 20.86 -6.75
CA ASP A 138 -13.28 22.04 -6.82
C ASP A 138 -12.41 22.08 -5.57
N GLN A 139 -11.17 22.52 -5.67
CA GLN A 139 -10.27 22.60 -4.50
C GLN A 139 -9.16 23.63 -4.70
N ILE A 140 -8.70 24.18 -3.59
CA ILE A 140 -7.46 24.95 -3.50
C ILE A 140 -6.44 24.13 -2.72
N LYS A 141 -5.21 24.10 -3.21
CA LYS A 141 -4.06 23.49 -2.57
C LYS A 141 -3.01 24.58 -2.31
N VAL A 142 -2.55 24.68 -1.08
CA VAL A 142 -1.40 25.47 -0.66
C VAL A 142 -0.25 24.53 -0.35
N VAL A 143 0.92 24.79 -0.92
CA VAL A 143 2.13 23.99 -0.75
C VAL A 143 3.22 24.84 -0.13
N ILE A 144 3.87 24.32 0.91
CA ILE A 144 4.89 25.02 1.69
C ILE A 144 6.11 24.10 1.87
N ASP A 145 7.25 24.47 1.30
CA ASP A 145 8.56 23.92 1.65
C ASP A 145 9.22 24.83 2.68
N SER A 146 9.01 24.54 3.94
CA SER A 146 9.47 25.37 5.06
C SER A 146 10.97 25.20 5.37
N TYR A 147 11.59 24.14 4.87
CA TYR A 147 13.06 23.99 4.89
C TYR A 147 13.75 24.76 3.76
N HIS A 148 13.02 25.10 2.71
CA HIS A 148 13.54 25.62 1.46
C HIS A 148 14.62 24.71 0.85
N ASP A 149 14.42 23.39 0.99
CA ASP A 149 15.35 22.37 0.50
C ASP A 149 14.97 21.84 -0.90
N ARG A 150 13.84 22.30 -1.44
CA ARG A 150 13.32 21.93 -2.77
C ARG A 150 13.05 20.42 -2.92
N ARG A 151 12.81 19.73 -1.80
CA ARG A 151 12.60 18.28 -1.75
C ARG A 151 11.51 17.86 -0.81
N THR A 152 11.34 18.62 0.27
CA THR A 152 10.32 18.33 1.28
C THR A 152 9.33 19.47 1.36
N GLY A 153 8.16 19.21 1.95
CA GLY A 153 7.14 20.23 2.13
C GLY A 153 5.88 19.69 2.75
N TYR A 154 4.89 20.55 2.80
CA TYR A 154 3.56 20.27 3.32
C TYR A 154 2.52 20.78 2.34
N GLU A 155 1.47 20.00 2.17
CA GLU A 155 0.29 20.36 1.40
C GLU A 155 -0.90 20.58 2.32
N PHE A 156 -1.64 21.64 2.09
CA PHE A 156 -2.89 21.95 2.75
C PHE A 156 -3.95 22.18 1.68
N MET A 157 -5.03 21.43 1.72
CA MET A 157 -6.09 21.50 0.71
C MET A 157 -7.43 21.78 1.35
N LEU A 158 -8.23 22.60 0.68
CA LEU A 158 -9.58 22.94 1.08
C LEU A 158 -10.49 22.91 -0.14
N ASN A 159 -11.67 22.33 0.00
CA ASN A 159 -12.70 22.39 -1.03
C ASN A 159 -13.83 23.36 -0.64
N PRO A 160 -14.76 23.72 -1.56
CA PRO A 160 -15.83 24.66 -1.26
C PRO A 160 -16.84 24.20 -0.20
N ALA A 161 -16.85 22.89 0.15
CA ALA A 161 -17.67 22.37 1.26
C ALA A 161 -16.96 22.42 2.62
N GLY A 162 -15.74 22.99 2.70
CA GLY A 162 -14.95 23.07 3.92
C GLY A 162 -14.23 21.75 4.29
N VAL A 163 -14.13 20.80 3.36
CA VAL A 163 -13.38 19.57 3.60
C VAL A 163 -11.90 19.84 3.51
N LYS A 164 -11.19 19.52 4.57
CA LYS A 164 -9.74 19.62 4.68
C LYS A 164 -9.05 18.34 4.22
N ARG A 165 -7.89 18.47 3.63
CA ARG A 165 -6.96 17.40 3.33
C ARG A 165 -5.54 17.93 3.46
N ASP A 166 -4.63 17.13 3.99
CA ASP A 166 -3.23 17.49 4.08
C ASP A 166 -2.31 16.32 3.75
N ALA A 167 -1.05 16.63 3.52
CA ALA A 167 0.00 15.67 3.26
C ALA A 167 1.37 16.28 3.54
N SER A 168 2.36 15.45 3.83
CA SER A 168 3.76 15.84 3.72
C SER A 168 4.35 15.39 2.38
N ILE A 169 5.31 16.16 1.88
CA ILE A 169 6.02 15.88 0.63
C ILE A 169 7.44 15.44 0.99
N LEU A 170 7.86 14.34 0.39
CA LEU A 170 9.19 13.76 0.52
C LEU A 170 9.82 13.54 -0.86
N ASN A 171 11.14 13.46 -0.93
CA ASN A 171 11.89 13.06 -2.14
C ASN A 171 11.55 13.86 -3.41
N ASP A 172 11.13 15.11 -3.28
CA ASP A 172 10.76 16.00 -4.39
C ASP A 172 9.46 15.60 -5.11
N GLY A 173 8.53 14.90 -4.43
CA GLY A 173 7.22 14.62 -4.99
C GLY A 173 6.47 13.42 -4.47
N ASP A 174 7.03 12.67 -3.53
CA ASP A 174 6.32 11.60 -2.84
C ASP A 174 5.36 12.21 -1.80
N GLU A 175 4.06 12.20 -2.07
CA GLU A 175 3.02 12.65 -1.14
C GLU A 175 2.79 11.57 -0.07
N ASP A 176 2.99 11.92 1.21
CA ASP A 176 2.62 11.11 2.37
C ASP A 176 1.31 11.65 2.96
N MET A 177 0.21 11.02 2.57
CA MET A 177 -1.16 11.35 2.99
C MET A 177 -1.49 10.93 4.43
N SER A 178 -0.58 10.25 5.09
CA SER A 178 -0.76 9.83 6.49
C SER A 178 -0.36 10.91 7.49
N TRP A 179 0.33 11.95 7.02
CA TRP A 179 0.61 13.12 7.84
C TRP A 179 -0.67 13.91 8.09
N ASP A 180 -1.03 14.07 9.35
CA ASP A 180 -2.26 14.75 9.81
C ASP A 180 -1.87 15.99 10.62
N GLY A 181 -1.95 17.16 10.00
CA GLY A 181 -1.66 18.44 10.62
C GLY A 181 -2.88 19.02 11.35
N VAL A 182 -2.66 19.71 12.47
CA VAL A 182 -3.73 20.45 13.16
C VAL A 182 -3.72 21.90 12.67
N TRP A 183 -4.64 22.23 11.77
CA TRP A 183 -4.79 23.55 11.15
C TRP A 183 -6.27 23.89 10.95
N GLU A 184 -6.56 25.18 10.73
CA GLU A 184 -7.92 25.63 10.48
C GLU A 184 -8.08 26.12 9.05
N GLY A 185 -9.29 25.98 8.51
CA GLY A 185 -9.63 26.47 7.20
C GLY A 185 -11.14 26.61 7.04
N ALA A 186 -11.55 27.67 6.34
CA ALA A 186 -12.93 27.92 6.00
C ALA A 186 -13.09 28.20 4.51
N ALA A 187 -14.22 27.78 3.94
CA ALA A 187 -14.57 28.03 2.55
C ALA A 187 -16.01 28.50 2.43
N ARG A 188 -16.25 29.37 1.47
CA ARG A 188 -17.59 29.91 1.19
C ARG A 188 -17.78 30.20 -0.28
N ILE A 189 -18.90 29.76 -0.83
CA ILE A 189 -19.36 30.13 -2.18
C ILE A 189 -20.19 31.43 -2.06
N ASP A 190 -19.92 32.37 -2.96
CA ASP A 190 -20.66 33.64 -3.09
C ASP A 190 -21.01 33.95 -4.55
N SER A 191 -21.55 35.11 -4.86
CA SER A 191 -21.97 35.51 -6.22
C SER A 191 -20.83 35.68 -7.21
N ALA A 192 -19.56 35.78 -6.76
CA ALA A 192 -18.39 35.96 -7.61
C ALA A 192 -17.57 34.70 -7.79
N GLY A 193 -17.91 33.61 -7.06
CA GLY A 193 -17.17 32.34 -7.08
C GLY A 193 -17.07 31.74 -5.69
N TRP A 194 -15.86 31.51 -5.18
CA TRP A 194 -15.66 31.03 -3.81
C TRP A 194 -14.35 31.53 -3.20
N VAL A 195 -14.29 31.53 -1.88
CA VAL A 195 -13.10 31.87 -1.10
C VAL A 195 -12.67 30.68 -0.30
N ALA A 196 -11.35 30.47 -0.20
CA ALA A 196 -10.72 29.55 0.71
C ALA A 196 -9.75 30.31 1.62
N GLU A 197 -9.88 30.14 2.92
CA GLU A 197 -8.97 30.68 3.94
C GLU A 197 -8.29 29.55 4.70
N PHE A 198 -6.99 29.72 4.93
CA PHE A 198 -6.13 28.77 5.63
C PHE A 198 -5.45 29.47 6.80
N GLN A 199 -5.52 28.89 7.98
CA GLN A 199 -4.69 29.23 9.14
C GLN A 199 -3.80 28.03 9.45
N ILE A 200 -2.50 28.17 9.19
CA ILE A 200 -1.51 27.12 9.32
C ILE A 200 -0.57 27.51 10.46
N PRO A 201 -0.67 26.83 11.63
CA PRO A 201 0.22 27.13 12.74
C PRO A 201 1.67 26.79 12.38
N PHE A 202 2.62 27.66 12.71
CA PHE A 202 4.04 27.38 12.52
C PHE A 202 4.51 26.15 13.30
N SER A 203 3.83 25.79 14.37
CA SER A 203 4.07 24.55 15.10
C SER A 203 3.83 23.27 14.26
N GLN A 204 3.03 23.35 13.19
CA GLN A 204 2.82 22.23 12.27
C GLN A 204 3.90 22.11 11.19
N LEU A 205 4.68 23.16 10.99
CA LEU A 205 5.75 23.23 10.02
C LEU A 205 7.10 22.98 10.70
N ARG A 206 7.99 22.28 10.03
CA ARG A 206 9.38 22.12 10.47
C ARG A 206 10.23 23.08 9.66
N TYR A 207 10.92 24.00 10.29
CA TYR A 207 11.79 24.97 9.63
C TYR A 207 13.03 25.25 10.46
N PRO A 208 14.14 25.69 9.81
CA PRO A 208 15.38 26.00 10.49
C PRO A 208 15.23 27.18 11.43
N ASP A 209 15.97 27.23 12.52
CA ASP A 209 16.08 28.41 13.37
C ASP A 209 16.90 29.49 12.66
N ALA A 210 16.28 30.63 12.33
CA ALA A 210 16.88 31.75 11.62
C ALA A 210 16.10 33.05 11.88
N PRO A 211 16.74 34.24 11.82
CA PRO A 211 16.06 35.51 12.03
C PRO A 211 15.10 35.88 10.89
N ALA A 212 15.34 35.36 9.70
CA ALA A 212 14.47 35.53 8.54
C ALA A 212 14.39 34.23 7.73
N HIS A 213 13.21 33.95 7.19
CA HIS A 213 12.92 32.74 6.44
C HIS A 213 12.45 33.06 5.03
N THR A 214 12.86 32.21 4.10
CA THR A 214 12.26 32.05 2.78
C THR A 214 11.72 30.64 2.71
N PHE A 215 10.43 30.49 2.41
CA PHE A 215 9.81 29.17 2.20
C PHE A 215 9.62 28.92 0.71
N GLY A 216 9.71 27.67 0.26
CA GLY A 216 9.15 27.28 -1.01
C GLY A 216 7.64 27.39 -0.95
N PHE A 217 6.97 27.92 -2.00
CA PHE A 217 5.54 28.19 -1.94
C PHE A 217 4.87 28.00 -3.29
N ALA A 218 3.68 27.41 -3.28
CA ALA A 218 2.79 27.35 -4.43
C ALA A 218 1.32 27.37 -4.01
N VAL A 219 0.48 27.84 -4.92
CA VAL A 219 -0.97 27.73 -4.82
C VAL A 219 -1.51 27.06 -6.07
N TRP A 220 -2.34 26.06 -5.90
CA TRP A 220 -3.01 25.35 -6.99
C TRP A 220 -4.52 25.50 -6.86
N ARG A 221 -5.20 25.53 -8.00
CA ARG A 221 -6.66 25.49 -8.10
C ARG A 221 -7.08 24.41 -9.06
N ASP A 222 -7.96 23.52 -8.62
CA ASP A 222 -8.63 22.56 -9.47
C ASP A 222 -10.07 23.03 -9.74
N ILE A 223 -10.48 23.06 -11.02
CA ILE A 223 -11.84 23.36 -11.47
C ILE A 223 -12.45 22.06 -11.95
N ALA A 224 -13.17 21.38 -11.04
CA ALA A 224 -13.58 19.98 -11.22
C ALA A 224 -14.43 19.75 -12.47
N ARG A 225 -15.41 20.65 -12.76
CA ARG A 225 -16.31 20.48 -13.91
C ARG A 225 -15.62 20.52 -15.27
N PHE A 226 -14.43 21.14 -15.36
CA PHE A 226 -13.62 21.17 -16.58
C PHE A 226 -12.41 20.23 -16.52
N ASN A 227 -12.16 19.64 -15.34
CA ASN A 227 -10.92 18.92 -15.06
C ASN A 227 -9.69 19.75 -15.45
N GLU A 228 -9.72 21.03 -15.11
CA GLU A 228 -8.68 22.01 -15.36
C GLU A 228 -7.94 22.30 -14.06
N ARG A 229 -6.62 22.37 -14.16
CA ARG A 229 -5.75 22.64 -13.00
C ARG A 229 -4.85 23.80 -13.29
N LEU A 230 -4.84 24.75 -12.38
CA LEU A 230 -4.05 25.97 -12.42
C LEU A 230 -3.00 25.96 -11.30
N SER A 231 -1.87 26.60 -11.52
CA SER A 231 -0.87 26.79 -10.45
C SER A 231 -0.18 28.15 -10.55
N TRP A 232 0.25 28.63 -9.41
CA TRP A 232 1.28 29.65 -9.25
C TRP A 232 2.35 29.16 -8.27
N PRO A 233 3.67 29.14 -8.68
CA PRO A 233 4.16 29.34 -10.04
C PRO A 233 3.69 28.22 -10.99
N LEU A 234 3.91 28.39 -12.29
CA LEU A 234 3.54 27.37 -13.26
C LEU A 234 4.27 26.04 -12.98
N TYR A 235 3.52 25.02 -12.60
CA TYR A 235 4.02 23.66 -12.55
C TYR A 235 4.15 23.07 -13.94
N ARG A 236 5.32 22.51 -14.26
CA ARG A 236 5.59 21.92 -15.56
C ARG A 236 5.65 20.39 -15.47
N ARG A 237 4.65 19.74 -16.06
CA ARG A 237 4.61 18.26 -16.17
C ARG A 237 5.74 17.70 -17.03
N SER A 238 6.33 18.54 -17.89
CA SER A 238 7.49 18.22 -18.71
C SER A 238 8.79 18.13 -17.92
N ARG A 239 8.85 18.65 -16.69
CA ARG A 239 10.01 18.62 -15.80
C ARG A 239 9.82 17.57 -14.70
N PRO A 240 10.87 16.86 -14.28
CA PRO A 240 10.79 16.00 -13.10
C PRO A 240 10.77 16.84 -11.82
N GLY A 241 10.19 16.26 -10.76
CA GLY A 241 10.09 16.85 -9.43
C GLY A 241 8.85 17.71 -9.23
N PHE A 242 8.56 18.00 -7.99
CA PHE A 242 7.43 18.78 -7.54
C PHE A 242 7.87 19.92 -6.62
N ALA A 243 8.50 19.62 -5.47
CA ALA A 243 9.00 20.62 -4.52
C ALA A 243 10.10 21.50 -5.14
N SER A 244 10.88 20.95 -6.06
CA SER A 244 11.91 21.69 -6.82
C SER A 244 11.35 22.72 -7.78
N GLN A 245 10.04 22.73 -8.06
CA GLN A 245 9.35 23.67 -8.92
C GLN A 245 8.55 24.76 -8.18
N LEU A 246 8.60 24.78 -6.84
CA LEU A 246 7.95 25.79 -6.02
C LEU A 246 8.59 27.19 -6.23
N GLY A 247 7.80 28.24 -6.06
CA GLY A 247 8.29 29.62 -5.96
C GLY A 247 8.85 29.94 -4.58
N ASP A 248 9.17 31.22 -4.33
CA ASP A 248 9.66 31.71 -3.04
C ASP A 248 8.62 32.58 -2.35
N LEU A 249 8.35 32.25 -1.09
CA LEU A 249 7.63 33.11 -0.15
C LEU A 249 8.66 33.74 0.78
N THR A 250 8.91 35.02 0.62
CA THR A 250 9.95 35.77 1.31
C THR A 250 9.39 36.66 2.41
N ASN A 251 10.26 37.33 3.17
CA ASN A 251 9.90 38.32 4.19
C ASN A 251 9.16 37.74 5.42
N ILE A 252 9.44 36.47 5.78
CA ILE A 252 8.96 35.89 7.03
C ILE A 252 10.03 36.11 8.10
N THR A 253 9.75 36.93 9.10
CA THR A 253 10.72 37.31 10.14
C THR A 253 10.11 37.17 11.54
N ALA A 254 10.97 36.99 12.55
CA ALA A 254 10.60 36.94 13.96
C ALA A 254 9.46 35.93 14.25
N ILE A 255 9.53 34.73 13.66
CA ILE A 255 8.69 33.60 14.04
C ILE A 255 9.40 32.75 15.10
N PRO A 256 8.69 32.22 16.13
CA PRO A 256 9.29 31.45 17.20
C PRO A 256 9.85 30.13 16.71
N SER A 257 10.93 29.65 17.31
CA SER A 257 11.35 28.28 17.10
C SER A 257 10.30 27.33 17.68
N ALA A 258 9.71 26.49 16.83
CA ALA A 258 8.64 25.60 17.23
C ALA A 258 9.17 24.48 18.16
N ARG A 259 8.99 24.61 19.47
CA ARG A 259 8.96 23.45 20.38
C ARG A 259 7.52 22.96 20.44
N ARG A 260 7.32 21.69 20.15
CA ARG A 260 5.99 21.08 20.09
C ARG A 260 5.95 19.87 21.01
N LEU A 261 5.04 19.88 21.93
CA LEU A 261 4.68 18.72 22.72
C LEU A 261 3.19 18.46 22.53
N GLU A 262 2.86 17.33 21.92
CA GLU A 262 1.49 16.86 21.79
C GLU A 262 1.33 15.54 22.51
N VAL A 263 0.24 15.41 23.24
CA VAL A 263 -0.12 14.19 23.95
C VAL A 263 -1.56 13.84 23.61
N THR A 264 -1.78 12.58 23.22
CA THR A 264 -3.11 12.08 22.87
C THR A 264 -3.43 10.82 23.66
N PRO A 265 -3.87 10.93 24.93
CA PRO A 265 -4.38 9.80 25.67
C PRO A 265 -5.67 9.29 25.02
N TYR A 266 -5.90 7.99 25.13
CA TYR A 266 -7.14 7.36 24.69
C TYR A 266 -7.55 6.21 25.59
N ALA A 267 -8.87 5.95 25.57
CA ALA A 267 -9.48 4.78 26.18
C ALA A 267 -10.26 3.98 25.12
N VAL A 268 -10.19 2.67 25.24
CA VAL A 268 -10.85 1.73 24.33
C VAL A 268 -11.64 0.73 25.14
N ALA A 269 -12.92 0.60 24.84
CA ALA A 269 -13.76 -0.48 25.31
C ALA A 269 -14.12 -1.39 24.15
N LYS A 270 -13.87 -2.69 24.29
CA LYS A 270 -14.22 -3.72 23.30
C LYS A 270 -15.16 -4.75 23.90
N ASP A 271 -16.14 -5.17 23.11
CA ASP A 271 -17.02 -6.29 23.37
C ASP A 271 -16.91 -7.26 22.19
N VAL A 272 -16.24 -8.37 22.42
CA VAL A 272 -15.98 -9.39 21.39
C VAL A 272 -16.86 -10.58 21.68
N THR A 273 -17.59 -11.05 20.66
CA THR A 273 -18.44 -12.23 20.72
C THR A 273 -18.02 -13.20 19.64
N ASP A 274 -17.45 -14.34 20.05
CA ASP A 274 -16.97 -15.39 19.14
C ASP A 274 -17.88 -16.62 19.26
N PRO A 275 -18.34 -17.23 18.14
CA PRO A 275 -19.04 -18.50 18.16
C PRO A 275 -18.06 -19.64 18.48
N ARG A 276 -18.52 -20.62 19.22
CA ARG A 276 -17.79 -21.85 19.53
C ARG A 276 -18.65 -23.06 19.20
N ASP A 277 -18.07 -24.00 18.50
CA ASP A 277 -18.67 -25.31 18.32
C ASP A 277 -18.57 -26.09 19.61
N LEU A 278 -19.70 -26.56 20.12
CA LEU A 278 -19.80 -27.49 21.22
C LEU A 278 -19.97 -28.91 20.69
N ALA A 279 -19.74 -29.89 21.55
CA ALA A 279 -20.10 -31.25 21.23
C ALA A 279 -21.59 -31.33 20.79
N ASN A 280 -21.92 -32.15 19.79
CA ASN A 280 -23.25 -32.34 19.22
C ASN A 280 -23.80 -31.19 18.36
N ASP A 281 -22.91 -30.50 17.58
CA ASP A 281 -23.29 -29.44 16.65
C ASP A 281 -24.00 -28.22 17.30
N ALA A 282 -23.97 -28.12 18.63
CA ALA A 282 -24.46 -26.94 19.34
C ALA A 282 -23.43 -25.81 19.25
N VAL A 283 -23.87 -24.59 19.09
CA VAL A 283 -23.01 -23.40 19.07
C VAL A 283 -23.28 -22.58 20.32
N ALA A 284 -22.23 -22.26 21.06
CA ALA A 284 -22.26 -21.29 22.15
C ALA A 284 -21.44 -20.06 21.79
N TYR A 285 -21.86 -18.91 22.31
CA TYR A 285 -21.08 -17.68 22.15
C TYR A 285 -20.21 -17.44 23.37
N GLN A 286 -18.92 -17.20 23.13
CA GLN A 286 -18.04 -16.63 24.14
C GLN A 286 -18.02 -15.13 24.01
N ARG A 287 -18.28 -14.44 25.10
CA ARG A 287 -18.22 -12.98 25.18
C ARG A 287 -17.02 -12.54 26.00
N LYS A 288 -16.18 -11.67 25.46
CA LYS A 288 -15.03 -11.07 26.13
C LYS A 288 -15.19 -9.55 26.12
N GLN A 289 -15.22 -8.96 27.31
CA GLN A 289 -15.18 -7.50 27.46
C GLN A 289 -13.79 -7.07 27.86
N GLN A 290 -13.26 -6.07 27.19
CA GLN A 290 -11.91 -5.57 27.40
C GLN A 290 -11.96 -4.04 27.52
N LEU A 291 -11.28 -3.54 28.53
CA LEU A 291 -11.01 -2.11 28.68
C LEU A 291 -9.50 -1.92 28.58
N ALA A 292 -9.07 -1.06 27.68
CA ALA A 292 -7.67 -0.73 27.49
C ALA A 292 -7.48 0.80 27.50
N VAL A 293 -6.35 1.22 28.01
CA VAL A 293 -5.91 2.61 27.95
C VAL A 293 -4.55 2.66 27.27
N GLY A 294 -4.32 3.71 26.52
CA GLY A 294 -3.06 3.93 25.84
C GLY A 294 -2.86 5.43 25.59
N GLY A 295 -1.81 5.74 24.86
CA GLY A 295 -1.53 7.14 24.56
C GLY A 295 -0.44 7.29 23.52
N ASP A 296 -0.56 8.37 22.77
CA ASP A 296 0.42 8.81 21.78
C ASP A 296 1.09 10.10 22.27
N LEU A 297 2.38 10.19 22.03
CA LEU A 297 3.22 11.35 22.35
C LEU A 297 3.93 11.78 21.07
N LYS A 298 3.86 13.08 20.75
CA LYS A 298 4.68 13.68 19.71
C LYS A 298 5.46 14.84 20.31
N TYR A 299 6.80 14.76 20.24
CA TYR A 299 7.70 15.74 20.82
C TYR A 299 8.75 16.22 19.83
N GLY A 300 8.74 17.52 19.55
CA GLY A 300 9.80 18.19 18.80
C GLY A 300 11.05 18.37 19.66
N ILE A 301 12.00 17.43 19.57
CA ILE A 301 13.29 17.51 20.30
C ILE A 301 14.08 18.74 19.83
N THR A 302 14.09 18.95 18.53
CA THR A 302 14.62 20.16 17.86
C THR A 302 13.63 20.55 16.76
N PRO A 303 13.74 21.74 16.15
CA PRO A 303 12.92 22.10 15.00
C PRO A 303 12.96 21.08 13.86
N ASN A 304 14.01 20.25 13.81
CA ASN A 304 14.30 19.32 12.72
C ASN A 304 14.10 17.85 13.09
N LEU A 305 13.88 17.53 14.37
CA LEU A 305 13.85 16.17 14.88
C LEU A 305 12.64 15.96 15.79
N THR A 306 11.77 15.03 15.42
CA THR A 306 10.55 14.70 16.16
C THR A 306 10.63 13.28 16.69
N LEU A 307 10.28 13.12 17.95
CA LEU A 307 10.01 11.84 18.60
C LEU A 307 8.50 11.62 18.61
N ASP A 308 8.06 10.51 18.01
CA ASP A 308 6.70 10.00 18.13
C ASP A 308 6.76 8.70 18.93
N ALA A 309 5.95 8.56 19.97
CA ALA A 309 5.90 7.36 20.79
C ALA A 309 4.45 6.95 21.05
N THR A 310 4.22 5.66 21.20
CA THR A 310 2.91 5.11 21.53
C THR A 310 3.06 4.01 22.59
N ILE A 311 2.11 3.96 23.50
CA ILE A 311 2.02 2.92 24.54
C ILE A 311 0.67 2.22 24.39
N ASN A 312 0.71 0.90 24.33
CA ASN A 312 -0.46 0.03 24.19
C ASN A 312 -1.38 0.45 23.03
N PRO A 313 -0.87 0.59 21.78
CA PRO A 313 -1.66 1.11 20.66
C PRO A 313 -2.80 0.16 20.31
N ASP A 314 -3.99 0.74 20.08
CA ASP A 314 -5.15 0.02 19.55
C ASP A 314 -5.51 0.53 18.15
N PHE A 315 -5.61 -0.40 17.21
CA PHE A 315 -5.90 -0.15 15.80
C PHE A 315 -7.25 -0.72 15.34
N GLY A 316 -8.16 -1.02 16.26
CA GLY A 316 -9.46 -1.61 15.94
C GLY A 316 -10.38 -0.76 15.03
N GLN A 317 -10.06 0.54 14.85
CA GLN A 317 -10.75 1.43 13.91
C GLN A 317 -10.29 1.29 12.46
N VAL A 318 -9.21 0.53 12.20
CA VAL A 318 -8.65 0.34 10.86
C VAL A 318 -9.52 -0.64 10.08
N GLU A 319 -9.73 -0.38 8.78
CA GLU A 319 -10.47 -1.28 7.88
C GLU A 319 -9.79 -2.65 7.80
N ALA A 320 -10.58 -3.71 7.83
CA ALA A 320 -10.07 -5.07 7.66
C ALA A 320 -9.51 -5.29 6.24
N ASP A 321 -8.48 -6.13 6.14
CA ASP A 321 -7.96 -6.54 4.85
C ASP A 321 -9.04 -7.29 4.04
N PRO A 322 -9.04 -7.15 2.69
CA PRO A 322 -10.02 -7.83 1.85
C PRO A 322 -9.93 -9.34 1.95
N ALA A 323 -11.07 -10.01 1.76
CA ALA A 323 -11.16 -11.46 1.70
C ALA A 323 -10.38 -11.99 0.49
N VAL A 324 -9.47 -12.92 0.71
CA VAL A 324 -8.67 -13.56 -0.35
C VAL A 324 -8.53 -15.05 -0.07
N LEU A 325 -8.88 -15.89 -1.05
CA LEU A 325 -8.47 -17.29 -1.07
C LEU A 325 -7.09 -17.38 -1.74
N ASN A 326 -6.04 -17.53 -0.93
CA ASN A 326 -4.68 -17.63 -1.43
C ASN A 326 -4.28 -19.07 -1.72
N LEU A 327 -4.41 -19.48 -2.95
CA LEU A 327 -3.92 -20.78 -3.43
C LEU A 327 -2.44 -20.76 -3.89
N THR A 328 -1.69 -19.71 -3.64
CA THR A 328 -0.29 -19.55 -4.09
C THR A 328 0.72 -20.02 -3.04
N ALA A 329 1.96 -20.29 -3.44
CA ALA A 329 3.07 -20.58 -2.51
C ALA A 329 3.65 -19.32 -1.85
N PHE A 330 3.04 -18.16 -2.03
CA PHE A 330 3.58 -16.88 -1.60
C PHE A 330 2.67 -16.18 -0.61
N GLU A 331 3.27 -15.55 0.39
CA GLU A 331 2.58 -14.68 1.33
C GLU A 331 1.93 -13.48 0.61
N GLN A 332 0.71 -13.09 1.00
CA GLN A 332 0.03 -11.91 0.50
C GLN A 332 0.60 -10.64 1.14
N PHE A 333 0.83 -9.63 0.32
CA PHE A 333 1.26 -8.32 0.79
C PHE A 333 0.05 -7.40 0.94
N PHE A 334 -0.10 -6.81 2.13
CA PHE A 334 -1.11 -5.78 2.40
C PHE A 334 -0.43 -4.47 2.78
N ALA A 335 -0.94 -3.37 2.26
CA ALA A 335 -0.44 -2.04 2.62
C ALA A 335 -0.66 -1.76 4.12
N GLU A 336 0.25 -0.99 4.74
CA GLU A 336 0.06 -0.52 6.11
C GLU A 336 -1.14 0.45 6.18
N GLN A 337 -1.90 0.38 7.26
CA GLN A 337 -3.07 1.23 7.49
C GLN A 337 -3.09 1.83 8.91
N ARG A 338 -2.18 1.42 9.80
CA ARG A 338 -2.12 1.86 11.18
C ARG A 338 -1.43 3.23 11.27
N PRO A 339 -2.09 4.27 11.82
CA PRO A 339 -1.62 5.65 11.78
C PRO A 339 -0.20 5.85 12.30
N PHE A 340 0.16 5.25 13.43
CA PHE A 340 1.51 5.34 14.01
C PHE A 340 2.60 4.90 13.02
N PHE A 341 2.39 3.83 12.25
CA PHE A 341 3.37 3.31 11.30
C PHE A 341 3.31 4.00 9.94
N LEU A 342 2.21 4.65 9.59
CA LEU A 342 2.05 5.42 8.37
C LEU A 342 2.77 6.77 8.46
N GLU A 343 2.57 7.51 9.54
CA GLU A 343 3.16 8.85 9.69
C GLU A 343 4.70 8.80 9.64
N GLY A 344 5.28 9.56 8.71
CA GLY A 344 6.72 9.59 8.49
C GLY A 344 7.32 8.30 7.90
N ALA A 345 6.49 7.36 7.42
CA ALA A 345 6.93 6.10 6.83
C ALA A 345 7.92 6.30 5.68
N GLY A 346 7.82 7.41 4.96
CA GLY A 346 8.70 7.73 3.84
C GLY A 346 10.20 7.76 4.20
N ILE A 347 10.54 8.10 5.45
CA ILE A 347 11.95 8.07 5.92
C ILE A 347 12.44 6.63 6.02
N PHE A 348 11.60 5.68 6.44
CA PHE A 348 11.95 4.27 6.60
C PHE A 348 11.84 3.45 5.30
N ARG A 349 11.60 4.10 4.16
CA ARG A 349 11.55 3.40 2.88
C ARG A 349 12.94 2.94 2.45
N PHE A 350 13.01 1.67 2.09
CA PHE A 350 14.12 1.03 1.40
C PHE A 350 13.51 0.05 0.39
N ASP A 351 13.15 0.58 -0.79
CA ASP A 351 12.35 -0.13 -1.77
C ASP A 351 13.21 -1.16 -2.52
N MET A 352 12.83 -2.42 -2.44
CA MET A 352 13.49 -3.53 -3.14
C MET A 352 12.76 -3.92 -4.42
N SER A 353 11.44 -3.84 -4.43
CA SER A 353 10.59 -4.15 -5.57
C SER A 353 9.31 -3.32 -5.49
N CYS A 354 9.04 -2.54 -6.51
CA CYS A 354 7.81 -1.76 -6.61
C CYS A 354 7.03 -2.20 -7.85
N ASN A 355 5.73 -2.44 -7.68
CA ASN A 355 4.80 -2.69 -8.77
C ASN A 355 3.48 -1.96 -8.49
N ASP A 356 3.00 -1.17 -9.48
CA ASP A 356 1.75 -0.41 -9.40
C ASP A 356 1.57 0.40 -8.10
N GLY A 357 2.65 1.03 -7.63
CA GLY A 357 2.66 1.85 -6.41
C GLY A 357 2.78 1.07 -5.10
N LEU A 358 2.74 -0.26 -5.14
CA LEU A 358 3.02 -1.11 -3.98
C LEU A 358 4.50 -1.45 -3.94
N CYS A 359 5.21 -0.94 -2.94
CA CYS A 359 6.64 -1.21 -2.77
C CYS A 359 6.85 -2.18 -1.61
N ARG A 360 7.59 -3.25 -1.90
CA ARG A 360 8.10 -4.20 -0.90
C ARG A 360 9.51 -3.80 -0.55
N GLY A 361 9.87 -3.93 0.72
CA GLY A 361 11.15 -3.38 1.17
C GLY A 361 11.79 -4.15 2.31
N LEU A 362 12.92 -3.62 2.74
CA LEU A 362 13.70 -4.14 3.87
C LEU A 362 12.97 -3.98 5.21
N PHE A 363 12.01 -3.06 5.29
CA PHE A 363 11.11 -2.89 6.42
C PHE A 363 9.64 -2.97 5.96
N TYR A 364 8.88 -3.77 6.69
CA TYR A 364 7.43 -3.95 6.53
C TYR A 364 6.77 -3.90 7.91
N SER A 365 6.21 -2.76 8.25
CA SER A 365 5.71 -2.47 9.60
C SER A 365 4.64 -3.44 10.10
N ARG A 366 3.89 -4.09 9.19
CA ARG A 366 2.90 -5.12 9.58
C ARG A 366 3.50 -6.39 10.18
N ARG A 367 4.82 -6.54 10.20
CA ARG A 367 5.50 -7.58 10.99
C ARG A 367 5.36 -7.35 12.49
N ILE A 368 5.26 -6.09 12.92
CA ILE A 368 5.07 -5.69 14.30
C ILE A 368 3.59 -5.83 14.65
N GLY A 369 3.24 -6.68 15.61
CA GLY A 369 1.85 -6.91 16.01
C GLY A 369 1.04 -7.81 15.07
N ARG A 370 1.69 -8.62 14.22
CA ARG A 370 1.02 -9.61 13.35
C ARG A 370 0.29 -10.69 14.15
N SER A 371 -0.49 -11.53 13.47
CA SER A 371 -1.05 -12.75 14.08
C SER A 371 0.09 -13.61 14.65
N PRO A 372 -0.09 -14.22 15.85
CA PRO A 372 0.91 -15.10 16.45
C PRO A 372 1.33 -16.22 15.49
N GLN A 373 2.64 -16.41 15.33
CA GLN A 373 3.21 -17.26 14.28
C GLN A 373 2.96 -18.75 14.49
N LEU A 374 2.79 -19.18 15.76
CA LEU A 374 2.55 -20.58 16.11
C LEU A 374 1.07 -20.88 16.37
N ARG A 375 0.18 -19.94 16.07
CA ARG A 375 -1.26 -20.12 16.27
C ARG A 375 -1.82 -21.32 15.50
N ASP A 376 -1.30 -21.55 14.29
CA ASP A 376 -1.78 -22.61 13.38
C ASP A 376 -1.00 -23.93 13.53
N GLU A 377 -0.06 -24.02 14.51
CA GLU A 377 0.63 -25.27 14.83
C GLU A 377 -0.26 -26.18 15.69
N ASP A 378 -0.18 -27.49 15.47
CA ASP A 378 -1.01 -28.47 16.15
C ASP A 378 -0.88 -28.40 17.67
N GLY A 379 -2.00 -28.22 18.36
CA GLY A 379 -2.07 -28.17 19.81
C GLY A 379 -1.57 -26.86 20.46
N TYR A 380 -1.25 -25.82 19.67
CA TYR A 380 -0.81 -24.53 20.18
C TYR A 380 -1.97 -23.56 20.44
N SER A 381 -3.08 -23.67 19.73
CA SER A 381 -4.20 -22.75 19.88
C SER A 381 -5.45 -23.39 20.45
N ASP A 382 -6.19 -22.56 21.12
CA ASP A 382 -7.56 -22.78 21.56
C ASP A 382 -8.37 -21.49 21.34
N ALA A 383 -9.60 -21.51 21.82
CA ALA A 383 -10.49 -20.35 21.70
C ALA A 383 -10.05 -19.11 22.50
N SER A 384 -9.06 -19.24 23.42
CA SER A 384 -8.49 -18.10 24.15
C SER A 384 -7.30 -17.44 23.44
N THR A 385 -6.75 -18.11 22.42
CA THR A 385 -5.55 -17.68 21.71
C THR A 385 -5.78 -16.37 20.97
N PRO A 386 -4.93 -15.34 21.18
CA PRO A 386 -5.06 -14.05 20.51
C PRO A 386 -4.95 -14.17 18.98
N THR A 387 -5.68 -13.32 18.27
CA THR A 387 -5.63 -13.21 16.80
C THR A 387 -4.56 -12.23 16.31
N ALA A 388 -4.03 -11.40 17.20
CA ALA A 388 -2.97 -10.43 16.94
C ALA A 388 -2.06 -10.32 18.15
N THR A 389 -0.78 -10.04 17.91
CA THR A 389 0.22 -9.83 18.97
C THR A 389 0.11 -8.42 19.53
N THR A 390 0.05 -8.28 20.83
CA THR A 390 -0.03 -7.00 21.53
C THR A 390 1.28 -6.23 21.41
N ILE A 391 1.22 -4.99 20.98
CA ILE A 391 2.34 -4.06 20.99
C ILE A 391 2.33 -3.34 22.34
N LEU A 392 3.36 -3.59 23.18
CA LEU A 392 3.49 -2.93 24.48
C LEU A 392 3.79 -1.44 24.32
N GLY A 393 4.66 -1.13 23.38
CA GLY A 393 5.00 0.23 23.02
C GLY A 393 5.88 0.30 21.79
N ALA A 394 5.88 1.45 21.16
CA ALA A 394 6.77 1.76 20.06
C ALA A 394 7.18 3.23 20.10
N ALA A 395 8.39 3.53 19.65
CA ALA A 395 8.89 4.89 19.51
C ALA A 395 9.60 5.05 18.18
N LYS A 396 9.44 6.20 17.52
CA LYS A 396 10.16 6.55 16.30
C LYS A 396 10.70 7.98 16.40
N LEU A 397 11.95 8.13 16.04
CA LEU A 397 12.64 9.40 15.92
C LEU A 397 12.84 9.69 14.44
N THR A 398 12.30 10.79 13.94
CA THR A 398 12.39 11.16 12.54
C THR A 398 12.80 12.60 12.37
N GLY A 399 13.61 12.88 11.35
CA GLY A 399 13.97 14.26 11.04
C GLY A 399 14.92 14.39 9.87
N ARG A 400 15.16 15.66 9.49
CA ARG A 400 16.08 16.02 8.40
C ARG A 400 16.87 17.27 8.79
N THR A 401 18.16 17.21 8.58
CA THR A 401 19.06 18.35 8.85
C THR A 401 19.12 19.29 7.65
N ARG A 402 19.54 20.55 7.88
CA ARG A 402 19.81 21.55 6.81
C ARG A 402 20.81 21.06 5.75
N ARG A 403 21.72 20.17 6.11
CA ARG A 403 22.73 19.61 5.21
C ARG A 403 22.20 18.42 4.40
N GLY A 404 20.90 18.15 4.42
CA GLY A 404 20.26 17.10 3.65
C GLY A 404 20.39 15.69 4.25
N LEU A 405 20.83 15.53 5.52
CA LEU A 405 20.81 14.25 6.22
C LEU A 405 19.42 14.00 6.82
N SER A 406 18.74 12.95 6.36
CA SER A 406 17.54 12.40 6.96
C SER A 406 17.90 11.27 7.91
N VAL A 407 17.25 11.23 9.07
CA VAL A 407 17.45 10.24 10.13
C VAL A 407 16.11 9.65 10.51
N GLY A 408 16.02 8.34 10.55
CA GLY A 408 14.89 7.59 11.08
C GLY A 408 15.38 6.50 12.02
N VAL A 409 14.82 6.43 13.24
CA VAL A 409 15.05 5.32 14.18
C VAL A 409 13.69 4.90 14.71
N LEU A 410 13.37 3.62 14.64
CA LEU A 410 12.15 3.04 15.19
C LEU A 410 12.54 1.86 16.08
N ASP A 411 11.93 1.79 17.25
CA ASP A 411 11.99 0.66 18.15
C ASP A 411 10.59 0.30 18.63
N ALA A 412 10.26 -1.01 18.67
CA ALA A 412 8.97 -1.50 19.11
C ALA A 412 9.14 -2.81 19.89
N VAL A 413 8.35 -2.96 20.95
CA VAL A 413 8.33 -4.15 21.79
C VAL A 413 6.93 -4.76 21.79
N THR A 414 6.86 -6.07 21.51
CA THR A 414 5.60 -6.84 21.55
C THR A 414 5.57 -7.74 22.76
N GLN A 415 4.36 -8.08 23.19
CA GLN A 415 4.10 -8.97 24.29
C GLN A 415 4.33 -10.44 23.89
N ARG A 416 4.65 -11.29 24.87
CA ARG A 416 4.54 -12.73 24.73
C ARG A 416 3.07 -13.13 24.73
N GLU A 417 2.61 -13.84 23.69
CA GLU A 417 1.24 -14.32 23.60
C GLU A 417 1.19 -15.83 23.90
N LEU A 418 0.14 -16.21 24.61
CA LEU A 418 -0.08 -17.58 25.03
C LEU A 418 -1.33 -18.15 24.35
N GLY A 419 -1.27 -19.43 24.03
CA GLY A 419 -2.38 -20.22 23.50
C GLY A 419 -2.76 -21.39 24.39
N ALA A 420 -3.17 -22.49 23.78
CA ALA A 420 -3.65 -23.68 24.47
C ALA A 420 -2.66 -24.20 25.52
N GLY A 421 -3.17 -24.43 26.74
CA GLY A 421 -2.36 -24.94 27.85
C GLY A 421 -1.21 -24.05 28.30
N GLY A 422 -1.25 -22.74 27.98
CA GLY A 422 -0.20 -21.77 28.31
C GLY A 422 1.04 -21.85 27.41
N ARG A 423 0.95 -22.51 26.24
CA ARG A 423 2.05 -22.60 25.27
C ARG A 423 2.29 -21.24 24.62
N THR A 424 3.53 -20.90 24.40
CA THR A 424 3.89 -19.68 23.67
C THR A 424 3.53 -19.79 22.19
N VAL A 425 2.60 -18.96 21.75
CA VAL A 425 2.23 -18.86 20.32
C VAL A 425 2.96 -17.71 19.62
N GLU A 426 3.40 -16.69 20.35
CA GLU A 426 4.34 -15.66 19.89
C GLU A 426 5.25 -15.25 21.07
N PRO A 427 6.58 -15.32 20.93
CA PRO A 427 7.49 -14.88 21.99
C PRO A 427 7.56 -13.35 22.07
N GLN A 428 7.88 -12.82 23.25
CA GLN A 428 8.18 -11.39 23.39
C GLN A 428 9.29 -11.02 22.40
N SER A 429 9.07 -9.96 21.64
CA SER A 429 9.96 -9.56 20.55
C SER A 429 10.25 -8.07 20.59
N ASN A 430 11.51 -7.70 20.27
CA ASN A 430 11.92 -6.34 20.02
C ASN A 430 12.23 -6.19 18.53
N TYR A 431 11.76 -5.11 17.94
CA TYR A 431 11.95 -4.72 16.55
C TYR A 431 12.68 -3.37 16.50
N PHE A 432 13.85 -3.36 15.88
CA PHE A 432 14.65 -2.15 15.68
C PHE A 432 14.78 -1.85 14.18
N VAL A 433 14.64 -0.57 13.81
CA VAL A 433 14.87 -0.08 12.44
C VAL A 433 15.62 1.24 12.51
N GLY A 434 16.78 1.30 11.88
CA GLY A 434 17.60 2.50 11.73
C GLY A 434 17.76 2.88 10.27
N ARG A 435 17.51 4.12 9.89
CA ARG A 435 17.64 4.65 8.53
C ARG A 435 18.41 5.96 8.53
N LEU A 436 19.41 6.06 7.67
CA LEU A 436 20.14 7.29 7.37
C LEU A 436 20.11 7.51 5.87
N GLN A 437 19.88 8.73 5.44
CA GLN A 437 19.97 9.12 4.03
C GLN A 437 20.56 10.50 3.89
N GLN A 438 21.65 10.63 3.15
CA GLN A 438 22.32 11.88 2.84
C GLN A 438 22.08 12.26 1.39
N ASP A 439 21.54 13.45 1.18
CA ASP A 439 21.38 14.05 -0.14
C ASP A 439 22.53 15.00 -0.47
N PHE A 440 22.90 15.04 -1.76
CA PHE A 440 23.93 15.89 -2.33
C PHE A 440 23.43 16.55 -3.62
N ARG A 441 24.09 17.63 -4.04
CA ARG A 441 23.79 18.30 -5.33
C ARG A 441 22.32 18.69 -5.44
N ASP A 442 21.81 19.40 -4.43
CA ASP A 442 20.40 19.81 -4.33
C ASP A 442 19.41 18.62 -4.50
N GLY A 443 19.79 17.45 -3.93
CA GLY A 443 19.02 16.24 -3.94
C GLY A 443 19.07 15.42 -5.24
N ASN A 444 19.87 15.83 -6.23
CA ASN A 444 20.05 15.04 -7.46
C ASN A 444 20.88 13.77 -7.26
N SER A 445 21.64 13.69 -6.17
CA SER A 445 22.35 12.50 -5.73
C SER A 445 22.03 12.21 -4.26
N GLY A 446 22.00 10.96 -3.89
CA GLY A 446 21.78 10.53 -2.51
C GLY A 446 22.42 9.17 -2.25
N VAL A 447 22.84 8.97 -1.01
CA VAL A 447 23.25 7.67 -0.48
C VAL A 447 22.49 7.41 0.82
N GLY A 448 22.15 6.15 1.06
CA GLY A 448 21.41 5.75 2.25
C GLY A 448 21.96 4.49 2.88
N ALA A 449 21.70 4.32 4.16
CA ALA A 449 21.97 3.11 4.92
C ALA A 449 20.75 2.74 5.77
N MET A 450 20.43 1.47 5.86
CA MET A 450 19.36 0.94 6.70
C MET A 450 19.83 -0.27 7.47
N LEU A 451 19.44 -0.34 8.74
CA LEU A 451 19.64 -1.48 9.62
C LEU A 451 18.27 -1.94 10.14
N THR A 452 18.02 -3.23 10.14
CA THR A 452 16.88 -3.82 10.82
C THR A 452 17.34 -4.93 11.77
N GLY A 453 16.66 -5.07 12.90
CA GLY A 453 16.95 -6.10 13.87
C GLY A 453 15.67 -6.58 14.55
N VAL A 454 15.53 -7.90 14.67
CA VAL A 454 14.46 -8.53 15.44
C VAL A 454 15.09 -9.50 16.42
N ASN A 455 14.78 -9.33 17.71
CA ASN A 455 15.26 -10.20 18.78
C ASN A 455 14.06 -10.79 19.50
N ARG A 456 14.00 -12.11 19.61
CA ARG A 456 12.93 -12.87 20.29
C ARG A 456 13.43 -13.55 21.54
N ARG A 457 12.63 -13.49 22.59
CA ARG A 457 12.83 -14.29 23.80
C ARG A 457 12.13 -15.64 23.62
N VAL A 458 12.73 -16.51 22.81
CA VAL A 458 12.21 -17.86 22.56
C VAL A 458 12.34 -18.71 23.82
N ASP A 459 11.45 -19.69 23.96
CA ASP A 459 11.38 -20.69 25.05
C ASP A 459 11.20 -22.08 24.46
N ASP A 460 11.10 -23.12 25.31
CA ASP A 460 11.01 -24.53 24.91
C ASP A 460 9.86 -24.82 23.91
N TRP A 461 8.78 -23.98 23.91
CA TRP A 461 7.65 -24.12 22.97
C TRP A 461 7.91 -23.48 21.62
N SER A 462 8.76 -22.47 21.56
CA SER A 462 8.92 -21.62 20.38
C SER A 462 10.30 -21.73 19.71
N GLU A 463 11.34 -22.21 20.41
CA GLU A 463 12.72 -22.20 19.88
C GLU A 463 12.94 -23.14 18.68
N ALA A 464 12.23 -24.28 18.62
CA ALA A 464 12.30 -25.20 17.48
C ALA A 464 11.59 -24.67 16.22
N TYR A 465 10.77 -23.66 16.35
CA TYR A 465 9.94 -23.10 15.28
C TYR A 465 10.40 -21.74 14.80
N LEU A 466 10.84 -20.88 15.73
CA LEU A 466 11.08 -19.45 15.45
C LEU A 466 12.55 -19.09 15.63
N ARG A 467 13.01 -18.24 14.74
CA ARG A 467 14.34 -17.65 14.78
C ARG A 467 14.49 -16.78 16.01
N ARG A 468 15.60 -16.91 16.74
CA ARG A 468 15.95 -16.09 17.90
C ARG A 468 16.29 -14.65 17.51
N GLY A 469 17.07 -14.52 16.42
CA GLY A 469 17.53 -13.22 15.92
C GLY A 469 17.46 -13.15 14.40
N ALA A 470 17.12 -11.95 13.89
CA ALA A 470 17.12 -11.65 12.47
C ALA A 470 17.61 -10.22 12.25
N TYR A 471 18.63 -10.06 11.42
CA TYR A 471 19.32 -8.79 11.21
C TYR A 471 19.52 -8.55 9.72
N SER A 472 19.37 -7.29 9.29
CA SER A 472 19.70 -6.90 7.92
C SER A 472 20.40 -5.54 7.91
N ALA A 473 21.36 -5.39 7.02
CA ALA A 473 22.03 -4.13 6.74
C ALA A 473 21.98 -3.87 5.24
N GLY A 474 21.46 -2.70 4.84
CA GLY A 474 21.34 -2.28 3.45
C GLY A 474 21.99 -0.93 3.19
N LEU A 475 22.61 -0.81 2.01
CA LEU A 475 23.09 0.46 1.46
C LEU A 475 22.37 0.72 0.15
N ASP A 476 21.95 1.94 -0.11
CA ASP A 476 21.32 2.36 -1.35
C ASP A 476 21.87 3.69 -1.85
N PHE A 477 21.76 3.90 -3.16
CA PHE A 477 22.16 5.15 -3.78
C PHE A 477 21.25 5.51 -4.94
N ARG A 478 21.22 6.82 -5.25
CA ARG A 478 20.64 7.36 -6.48
C ARG A 478 21.50 8.50 -7.00
N HIS A 479 21.58 8.64 -8.32
CA HIS A 479 22.31 9.71 -8.98
C HIS A 479 21.58 10.12 -10.26
N ARG A 480 21.14 11.38 -10.33
CA ARG A 480 20.55 12.00 -11.51
C ARG A 480 21.60 12.72 -12.33
N PHE A 481 21.56 12.58 -13.63
CA PHE A 481 22.52 13.16 -14.57
C PHE A 481 21.86 13.56 -15.90
N ALA A 482 22.60 14.16 -16.83
CA ALA A 482 22.14 14.66 -18.11
C ALA A 482 20.88 15.57 -17.94
N ASN A 483 21.04 16.69 -17.21
CA ASN A 483 19.97 17.64 -16.88
C ASN A 483 18.77 16.98 -16.18
N ASN A 484 19.05 16.03 -15.27
CA ASN A 484 18.07 15.22 -14.58
C ASN A 484 17.18 14.39 -15.50
N GLY A 485 17.64 14.10 -16.73
CA GLY A 485 16.92 13.25 -17.67
C GLY A 485 17.05 11.77 -17.38
N TYR A 486 18.10 11.38 -16.67
CA TYR A 486 18.41 9.99 -16.31
C TYR A 486 18.71 9.85 -14.81
N GLN A 487 18.41 8.68 -14.26
CA GLN A 487 18.73 8.33 -12.88
C GLN A 487 19.35 6.93 -12.85
N LEU A 488 20.54 6.84 -12.29
CA LEU A 488 21.15 5.58 -11.87
C LEU A 488 20.82 5.35 -10.40
N SER A 489 20.36 4.15 -10.04
CA SER A 489 20.05 3.79 -8.65
C SER A 489 20.35 2.32 -8.40
N GLY A 490 20.59 1.97 -7.14
CA GLY A 490 20.83 0.60 -6.75
C GLY A 490 20.95 0.43 -5.26
N TYR A 491 21.02 -0.82 -4.83
CA TYR A 491 21.23 -1.19 -3.45
C TYR A 491 22.07 -2.46 -3.30
N ALA A 492 22.66 -2.61 -2.12
CA ALA A 492 23.26 -3.85 -1.64
C ALA A 492 22.80 -4.11 -0.20
N ILE A 493 22.40 -5.35 0.08
CA ILE A 493 21.86 -5.77 1.38
C ILE A 493 22.56 -7.05 1.81
N GLN A 494 22.88 -7.11 3.10
CA GLN A 494 23.31 -8.33 3.80
C GLN A 494 22.24 -8.70 4.83
N SER A 495 21.82 -9.97 4.90
CA SER A 495 20.95 -10.51 5.93
C SER A 495 21.60 -11.63 6.71
N LEU A 496 21.19 -11.80 7.96
CA LEU A 496 21.60 -12.88 8.86
C LEU A 496 20.44 -13.23 9.78
N VAL A 497 20.06 -14.50 9.80
CA VAL A 497 19.12 -15.05 10.78
C VAL A 497 19.80 -16.14 11.62
N THR A 498 19.43 -16.21 12.91
CA THR A 498 20.00 -17.15 13.88
C THR A 498 18.88 -17.81 14.71
N GLY A 499 19.09 -19.05 15.12
CA GLY A 499 18.12 -19.79 15.92
C GLY A 499 18.62 -21.19 16.25
N ASP A 500 17.72 -22.00 16.81
CA ASP A 500 17.91 -23.43 16.94
C ASP A 500 18.06 -24.13 15.58
N THR A 501 18.66 -25.32 15.55
CA THR A 501 18.83 -26.10 14.32
C THR A 501 17.51 -26.41 13.64
N ALA A 502 16.45 -26.71 14.38
CA ALA A 502 15.13 -26.99 13.85
C ALA A 502 14.49 -25.73 13.23
N ALA A 503 14.60 -24.57 13.86
CA ALA A 503 14.10 -23.29 13.33
C ALA A 503 14.83 -22.88 12.04
N ILE A 504 16.15 -23.08 11.97
CA ILE A 504 16.92 -22.76 10.76
C ILE A 504 16.66 -23.80 9.66
N ARG A 505 16.45 -25.08 10.01
CA ARG A 505 15.99 -26.09 9.05
C ARG A 505 14.65 -25.71 8.44
N ARG A 506 13.63 -25.34 9.26
CA ARG A 506 12.33 -24.84 8.76
C ARG A 506 12.50 -23.61 7.85
N THR A 507 13.45 -22.74 8.16
CA THR A 507 13.77 -21.59 7.29
C THR A 507 14.30 -22.05 5.93
N GLN A 508 15.24 -23.00 5.89
CA GLN A 508 15.78 -23.57 4.64
C GLN A 508 14.68 -24.28 3.82
N GLU A 509 13.77 -24.99 4.49
CA GLU A 509 12.67 -25.75 3.86
C GLU A 509 11.48 -24.87 3.45
N SER A 510 11.41 -23.62 3.90
CA SER A 510 10.28 -22.72 3.62
C SER A 510 10.12 -22.47 2.12
N GLY A 511 8.90 -22.09 1.69
CA GLY A 511 8.57 -21.72 0.31
C GLY A 511 9.42 -20.57 -0.25
N VAL A 512 10.03 -19.74 0.62
CA VAL A 512 10.95 -18.67 0.23
C VAL A 512 12.28 -19.25 -0.27
N HIS A 513 12.79 -20.29 0.36
CA HIS A 513 14.16 -20.81 0.16
C HIS A 513 14.22 -22.14 -0.61
N ASN A 514 13.42 -23.12 -0.20
CA ASN A 514 13.36 -24.47 -0.81
C ASN A 514 14.73 -25.13 -1.02
N TYR A 515 15.59 -25.17 0.02
CA TYR A 515 16.91 -25.83 -0.06
C TYR A 515 16.80 -27.34 -0.25
N GLN A 516 15.73 -27.97 0.25
CA GLN A 516 15.47 -29.40 0.16
C GLN A 516 15.12 -29.86 -1.26
N ARG A 517 14.89 -28.96 -2.19
CA ARG A 517 14.52 -29.27 -3.56
C ARG A 517 15.62 -30.10 -4.24
N PRO A 518 15.31 -31.30 -4.78
CA PRO A 518 16.32 -32.28 -5.26
C PRO A 518 17.15 -31.77 -6.44
N ASP A 519 16.62 -30.81 -7.21
CA ASP A 519 17.27 -30.24 -8.41
C ASP A 519 17.80 -28.81 -8.19
N ALA A 520 17.83 -28.32 -6.94
CA ALA A 520 18.31 -26.98 -6.65
C ALA A 520 19.83 -26.85 -6.66
N GLY A 521 20.56 -27.96 -6.32
CA GLY A 521 21.99 -27.91 -6.12
C GLY A 521 22.43 -27.02 -4.95
N LEU A 522 21.49 -26.70 -4.02
CA LEU A 522 21.76 -25.89 -2.84
C LEU A 522 22.29 -26.79 -1.69
N PRO A 523 23.24 -26.29 -0.87
CA PRO A 523 23.78 -27.06 0.24
C PRO A 523 22.79 -27.05 1.43
N PHE A 524 21.76 -27.89 1.37
CA PHE A 524 20.85 -28.10 2.50
C PHE A 524 21.63 -28.73 3.67
N ASP A 525 21.54 -28.15 4.84
CA ASP A 525 22.24 -28.61 6.04
C ASP A 525 21.31 -28.42 7.26
N PRO A 526 20.73 -29.52 7.77
CA PRO A 526 19.79 -29.47 8.90
C PRO A 526 20.44 -29.11 10.24
N THR A 527 21.78 -29.09 10.32
CA THR A 527 22.51 -28.77 11.56
C THR A 527 22.87 -27.29 11.71
N ARG A 528 22.52 -26.47 10.73
CA ARG A 528 22.78 -25.03 10.80
C ARG A 528 22.01 -24.36 11.90
N THR A 529 22.68 -23.42 12.59
CA THR A 529 22.08 -22.51 13.57
C THR A 529 21.97 -21.06 13.05
N ARG A 530 22.40 -20.83 11.80
CA ARG A 530 22.37 -19.52 11.13
C ARG A 530 22.21 -19.66 9.61
N LEU A 531 21.56 -18.67 9.01
CA LEU A 531 21.48 -18.53 7.57
C LEU A 531 21.78 -17.08 7.19
N ALA A 532 22.65 -16.88 6.21
CA ALA A 532 23.07 -15.57 5.75
C ALA A 532 22.93 -15.44 4.23
N GLY A 533 22.62 -14.24 3.76
CA GLY A 533 22.49 -14.00 2.33
C GLY A 533 22.60 -12.53 1.93
N THR A 534 22.66 -12.33 0.62
CA THR A 534 22.84 -11.01 0.00
C THR A 534 21.75 -10.71 -1.01
N GLY A 535 21.37 -9.42 -1.07
CA GLY A 535 20.51 -8.87 -2.10
C GLY A 535 21.19 -7.68 -2.79
N VAL A 536 21.15 -7.61 -4.12
CA VAL A 536 21.70 -6.49 -4.89
C VAL A 536 20.76 -6.10 -6.03
N GLN A 537 20.71 -4.81 -6.33
CA GLN A 537 20.03 -4.28 -7.51
C GLN A 537 20.84 -3.13 -8.11
N LEU A 538 20.82 -3.04 -9.44
CA LEU A 538 21.32 -1.88 -10.19
C LEU A 538 20.30 -1.57 -11.30
N GLY A 539 19.89 -0.32 -11.40
CA GLY A 539 18.90 0.12 -12.37
C GLY A 539 19.20 1.49 -12.98
N LEU A 540 18.94 1.61 -14.26
CA LEU A 540 19.01 2.86 -15.03
C LEU A 540 17.59 3.27 -15.43
N ASN A 541 17.22 4.50 -15.11
CA ASN A 541 15.91 5.06 -15.39
C ASN A 541 16.02 6.32 -16.25
N LYS A 542 15.30 6.37 -17.36
CA LYS A 542 15.08 7.58 -18.15
C LYS A 542 13.79 8.24 -17.65
N ILE A 543 13.91 9.35 -16.94
CA ILE A 543 12.83 9.96 -16.15
C ILE A 543 12.16 11.17 -16.81
N SER A 544 12.60 11.61 -17.99
CA SER A 544 12.07 12.77 -18.68
C SER A 544 11.82 12.51 -20.16
N GLY A 545 11.02 13.36 -20.80
CA GLY A 545 10.67 13.31 -22.21
C GLY A 545 9.45 12.44 -22.53
N LEU A 546 9.13 12.37 -23.82
CA LEU A 546 8.02 11.57 -24.38
C LEU A 546 8.25 10.07 -24.13
N VAL A 547 9.48 9.62 -24.35
CA VAL A 547 9.88 8.24 -24.09
C VAL A 547 10.55 8.17 -22.72
N ARG A 548 10.05 7.31 -21.85
CA ARG A 548 10.63 7.00 -20.54
C ARG A 548 10.93 5.53 -20.47
N GLY A 549 11.75 5.13 -19.53
CA GLY A 549 12.06 3.73 -19.41
C GLY A 549 12.89 3.43 -18.18
N TRP A 550 12.82 2.19 -17.75
CA TRP A 550 13.64 1.63 -16.70
C TRP A 550 14.21 0.30 -17.18
N THR A 551 15.47 0.06 -16.87
CA THR A 551 16.10 -1.25 -17.06
C THR A 551 16.95 -1.56 -15.85
N GLY A 552 16.93 -2.80 -15.36
CA GLY A 552 17.64 -3.16 -14.16
C GLY A 552 17.83 -4.65 -13.97
N TYR A 553 18.85 -4.94 -13.17
CA TYR A 553 19.21 -6.27 -12.71
C TYR A 553 19.07 -6.38 -11.20
N THR A 554 18.45 -7.45 -10.72
CA THR A 554 18.26 -7.77 -9.31
C THR A 554 18.75 -9.18 -9.05
N ARG A 555 19.43 -9.42 -7.91
CA ARG A 555 19.85 -10.76 -7.47
C ARG A 555 19.67 -10.90 -5.97
N TYR A 556 19.03 -12.00 -5.55
CA TYR A 556 18.93 -12.45 -4.17
C TYR A 556 19.56 -13.82 -4.03
N SER A 557 20.55 -13.96 -3.14
CA SER A 557 21.21 -15.24 -2.89
C SER A 557 20.25 -16.25 -2.22
N PRO A 558 20.55 -17.56 -2.24
CA PRO A 558 19.68 -18.57 -1.64
C PRO A 558 19.37 -18.35 -0.14
N GLY A 559 20.36 -17.92 0.64
CA GLY A 559 20.19 -17.67 2.08
C GLY A 559 19.70 -16.27 2.44
N PHE A 560 19.27 -15.46 1.47
CA PHE A 560 18.78 -14.09 1.73
C PHE A 560 17.40 -14.13 2.39
N GLU A 561 17.30 -13.73 3.66
CA GLU A 561 16.10 -13.80 4.48
C GLU A 561 15.88 -12.48 5.24
N ILE A 562 14.74 -11.83 5.04
CA ILE A 562 14.38 -10.55 5.67
C ILE A 562 12.95 -10.54 6.24
N ASN A 563 12.20 -11.65 6.17
CA ASN A 563 10.77 -11.69 6.50
C ASN A 563 10.43 -11.49 7.98
N ASP A 564 11.42 -11.37 8.85
CA ASP A 564 11.18 -11.00 10.24
C ASP A 564 10.83 -9.52 10.40
N ALA A 565 11.47 -8.64 9.61
CA ALA A 565 11.23 -7.20 9.61
C ALA A 565 10.77 -6.64 8.27
N GLY A 566 11.06 -7.33 7.15
CA GLY A 566 10.76 -6.94 5.77
C GLY A 566 9.75 -7.86 5.08
N PHE A 567 9.71 -7.78 3.75
CA PHE A 567 8.85 -8.63 2.93
C PHE A 567 9.60 -9.17 1.71
N LEU A 568 9.82 -10.48 1.67
CA LEU A 568 10.49 -11.20 0.61
C LEU A 568 9.70 -12.47 0.24
N PRO A 569 9.05 -12.53 -0.91
CA PRO A 569 8.32 -13.74 -1.31
C PRO A 569 9.23 -14.87 -1.78
N ARG A 570 10.45 -14.54 -2.22
CA ARG A 570 11.36 -15.50 -2.86
C ARG A 570 12.82 -15.08 -2.70
N ALA A 571 13.65 -16.00 -2.24
CA ALA A 571 15.11 -15.99 -2.34
C ALA A 571 15.58 -16.82 -3.57
N ASP A 572 16.88 -17.02 -3.72
CA ASP A 572 17.48 -17.75 -4.85
C ASP A 572 16.96 -17.23 -6.20
N MET A 573 17.13 -15.96 -6.45
CA MET A 573 16.57 -15.28 -7.63
C MET A 573 17.57 -14.33 -8.27
N GLN A 574 17.59 -14.31 -9.60
CA GLN A 574 18.16 -13.23 -10.39
C GLN A 574 17.15 -12.82 -11.48
N SER A 575 17.05 -11.54 -11.74
CA SER A 575 16.08 -11.00 -12.70
C SER A 575 16.68 -9.82 -13.44
N TYR A 576 16.45 -9.80 -14.75
CA TYR A 576 16.65 -8.63 -15.60
C TYR A 576 15.29 -8.20 -16.14
N SER A 577 14.95 -6.92 -15.97
CA SER A 577 13.67 -6.37 -16.42
C SER A 577 13.86 -5.04 -17.13
N THR A 578 13.00 -4.78 -18.11
CA THR A 578 12.98 -3.51 -18.87
C THR A 578 11.53 -3.07 -19.06
N TRP A 579 11.29 -1.80 -18.82
CA TRP A 579 10.06 -1.09 -19.17
C TRP A 579 10.38 0.08 -20.07
N VAL A 580 9.58 0.27 -21.13
CA VAL A 580 9.60 1.45 -21.99
C VAL A 580 8.17 1.99 -22.10
N GLY A 581 8.00 3.26 -21.76
CA GLY A 581 6.72 3.96 -21.82
C GLY A 581 6.75 5.13 -22.80
N PHE A 582 5.70 5.26 -23.61
CA PHE A 582 5.43 6.39 -24.50
C PHE A 582 4.29 7.21 -23.89
N LEU A 583 4.58 8.46 -23.49
CA LEU A 583 3.68 9.29 -22.70
C LEU A 583 3.20 10.50 -23.52
N PHE A 584 1.96 10.46 -23.96
CA PHE A 584 1.29 11.53 -24.70
C PHE A 584 0.40 12.31 -23.74
N ASN A 585 0.92 13.38 -23.14
CA ASN A 585 0.26 14.14 -22.07
C ASN A 585 -0.55 15.35 -22.54
N ASN A 586 -0.52 15.69 -23.81
CA ASN A 586 -1.33 16.77 -24.37
C ASN A 586 -2.56 16.21 -25.07
N PRO A 587 -3.73 16.86 -24.94
CA PRO A 587 -4.93 16.46 -25.64
C PRO A 587 -4.72 16.40 -27.15
N ARG A 588 -5.13 15.31 -27.76
CA ARG A 588 -5.08 15.14 -29.21
C ARG A 588 -6.08 14.08 -29.66
N TYR A 589 -6.81 14.36 -30.74
CA TYR A 589 -7.86 13.51 -31.32
C TYR A 589 -8.95 13.17 -30.28
N PHE A 590 -8.99 11.94 -29.77
CA PHE A 590 -10.00 11.39 -28.85
C PHE A 590 -9.54 11.28 -27.40
N TYR A 591 -8.29 11.63 -27.11
CA TYR A 591 -7.73 11.47 -25.76
C TYR A 591 -7.15 12.78 -25.20
N ARG A 592 -7.24 12.90 -23.89
CA ARG A 592 -6.56 13.94 -23.09
C ARG A 592 -5.13 13.52 -22.73
N ARG A 593 -4.96 12.26 -22.39
CA ARG A 593 -3.68 11.61 -22.09
C ARG A 593 -3.71 10.18 -22.57
N LEU A 594 -2.59 9.71 -23.12
CA LEU A 594 -2.39 8.33 -23.54
C LEU A 594 -1.00 7.89 -23.12
N GLN A 595 -0.91 6.73 -22.52
CA GLN A 595 0.37 6.07 -22.22
C GLN A 595 0.35 4.66 -22.81
N VAL A 596 1.40 4.31 -23.53
CA VAL A 596 1.64 2.96 -24.05
C VAL A 596 2.90 2.42 -23.43
N ASN A 597 2.85 1.22 -22.88
CA ASN A 597 3.95 0.57 -22.18
C ASN A 597 4.34 -0.73 -22.86
N VAL A 598 5.63 -0.98 -22.91
CA VAL A 598 6.23 -2.26 -23.30
C VAL A 598 7.09 -2.75 -22.15
N ASN A 599 6.82 -3.95 -21.66
CA ASN A 599 7.56 -4.57 -20.57
C ASN A 599 8.17 -5.89 -21.03
N GLN A 600 9.35 -6.19 -20.53
CA GLN A 600 10.05 -7.45 -20.73
C GLN A 600 10.78 -7.88 -19.46
N TRP A 601 10.78 -9.17 -19.14
CA TRP A 601 11.53 -9.72 -18.01
C TRP A 601 12.10 -11.10 -18.32
N ILE A 602 13.24 -11.36 -17.70
CA ILE A 602 13.89 -12.67 -17.62
C ILE A 602 14.20 -12.92 -16.15
N GLN A 603 13.78 -14.05 -15.61
CA GLN A 603 14.03 -14.42 -14.23
C GLN A 603 14.57 -15.84 -14.16
N GLY A 604 15.53 -16.06 -13.26
CA GLY A 604 16.09 -17.37 -12.99
C GLY A 604 16.54 -17.55 -11.54
N SER A 605 16.91 -18.79 -11.16
CA SER A 605 17.62 -19.01 -9.91
C SER A 605 19.07 -18.52 -10.02
N THR A 606 19.74 -18.35 -8.90
CA THR A 606 21.19 -17.99 -8.90
C THR A 606 22.08 -19.11 -9.46
N GLY A 607 21.56 -20.34 -9.48
CA GLY A 607 22.19 -21.51 -10.12
C GLY A 607 21.93 -21.62 -11.63
N GLY A 608 21.24 -20.63 -12.25
CA GLY A 608 21.05 -20.58 -13.72
C GLY A 608 19.77 -21.26 -14.23
N LEU A 609 18.87 -21.73 -13.35
CA LEU A 609 17.58 -22.26 -13.77
C LEU A 609 16.69 -21.11 -14.26
N LEU A 610 16.27 -21.15 -15.53
CA LEU A 610 15.30 -20.16 -16.05
C LEU A 610 13.93 -20.41 -15.40
N THR A 611 13.44 -19.43 -14.59
CA THR A 611 12.15 -19.58 -13.90
C THR A 611 11.02 -18.81 -14.55
N ASP A 612 11.33 -17.72 -15.26
CA ASP A 612 10.34 -17.00 -16.05
C ASP A 612 10.98 -16.22 -17.19
N LEU A 613 10.27 -16.13 -18.30
CA LEU A 613 10.59 -15.30 -19.46
C LEU A 613 9.27 -14.81 -20.03
N GLY A 614 9.11 -13.51 -20.10
CA GLY A 614 7.87 -12.92 -20.58
C GLY A 614 7.99 -11.47 -20.97
N GLY A 615 6.88 -10.92 -21.40
CA GLY A 615 6.72 -9.51 -21.72
C GLY A 615 5.25 -9.17 -21.96
N ASN A 616 4.91 -7.89 -21.88
CA ASN A 616 3.59 -7.42 -22.23
C ASN A 616 3.63 -6.06 -22.94
N VAL A 617 2.55 -5.78 -23.66
CA VAL A 617 2.21 -4.45 -24.17
C VAL A 617 0.89 -4.05 -23.54
N ASN A 618 0.85 -2.85 -22.97
CA ASN A 618 -0.37 -2.31 -22.40
C ASN A 618 -0.50 -0.82 -22.67
N ALA A 619 -1.72 -0.34 -22.59
CA ALA A 619 -2.03 1.08 -22.73
C ALA A 619 -3.06 1.52 -21.71
N ASN A 620 -2.97 2.78 -21.31
CA ASN A 620 -3.98 3.46 -20.52
C ASN A 620 -4.24 4.86 -21.11
N THR A 621 -5.50 5.28 -21.09
CA THR A 621 -5.90 6.55 -21.70
C THR A 621 -7.07 7.19 -20.96
N GLN A 622 -7.01 8.51 -20.79
CA GLN A 622 -8.16 9.31 -20.45
C GLN A 622 -8.73 9.91 -21.74
N LEU A 623 -9.97 9.56 -22.05
CA LEU A 623 -10.68 10.06 -23.22
C LEU A 623 -11.14 11.52 -23.02
N ASP A 624 -11.54 12.20 -24.09
CA ASP A 624 -12.05 13.58 -24.02
C ASP A 624 -13.36 13.69 -23.23
N ASN A 625 -14.17 12.64 -23.23
CA ASN A 625 -15.39 12.52 -22.41
C ASN A 625 -15.11 12.16 -20.94
N MET A 626 -13.83 12.16 -20.50
CA MET A 626 -13.35 11.83 -19.17
C MET A 626 -13.45 10.36 -18.75
N TRP A 627 -13.85 9.48 -19.62
CA TRP A 627 -13.74 8.05 -19.35
C TRP A 627 -12.27 7.64 -19.34
N PHE A 628 -11.95 6.69 -18.48
CA PHE A 628 -10.63 6.10 -18.40
C PHE A 628 -10.68 4.66 -18.92
N VAL A 629 -9.80 4.34 -19.86
CA VAL A 629 -9.72 3.02 -20.49
C VAL A 629 -8.29 2.50 -20.38
N TYR A 630 -8.14 1.26 -20.00
CA TYR A 630 -6.85 0.60 -19.93
C TYR A 630 -6.96 -0.86 -20.35
N GLY A 631 -5.84 -1.42 -20.82
CA GLY A 631 -5.78 -2.83 -21.14
C GLY A 631 -4.42 -3.26 -21.64
N GLY A 632 -4.21 -4.56 -21.75
CA GLY A 632 -2.97 -5.12 -22.20
C GLY A 632 -3.03 -6.60 -22.50
N VAL A 633 -1.99 -7.07 -23.19
CA VAL A 633 -1.76 -8.48 -23.47
C VAL A 633 -0.32 -8.83 -23.11
N GLY A 634 -0.16 -9.92 -22.37
CA GLY A 634 1.12 -10.49 -21.95
C GLY A 634 1.37 -11.87 -22.57
N LEU A 635 2.61 -12.09 -22.93
CA LEU A 635 3.13 -13.41 -23.29
C LEU A 635 4.03 -13.86 -22.17
N GLU A 636 3.67 -14.96 -21.50
CA GLU A 636 4.30 -15.41 -20.27
C GLU A 636 4.83 -16.84 -20.38
N GLN A 637 5.68 -17.24 -19.44
CA GLN A 637 6.18 -18.59 -19.27
C GLN A 637 6.90 -19.14 -20.53
N ARG A 638 7.64 -18.28 -21.21
CA ARG A 638 8.34 -18.60 -22.47
C ARG A 638 9.69 -19.29 -22.22
N GLY A 639 10.38 -19.66 -23.28
CA GLY A 639 11.75 -20.18 -23.25
C GLY A 639 11.91 -21.53 -22.56
N GLY A 640 10.83 -22.23 -22.25
CA GLY A 640 10.88 -23.49 -21.50
C GLY A 640 11.21 -23.28 -20.03
N SER A 641 10.77 -22.15 -19.46
CA SER A 641 10.93 -21.82 -18.05
C SER A 641 10.35 -22.91 -17.12
N LEU A 642 10.86 -22.96 -15.91
CA LEU A 642 10.56 -23.99 -14.92
C LEU A 642 9.97 -23.32 -13.67
N ASN A 643 8.87 -23.85 -13.13
CA ASN A 643 8.36 -23.44 -11.83
C ASN A 643 9.03 -24.25 -10.74
N ASP A 644 9.91 -23.66 -9.99
CA ASP A 644 10.68 -24.25 -8.91
C ASP A 644 10.01 -24.17 -7.53
N ARG A 645 8.75 -23.73 -7.49
CA ARG A 645 7.93 -23.60 -6.29
C ARG A 645 6.65 -24.43 -6.36
N SER A 646 6.20 -24.87 -7.55
CA SER A 646 4.91 -25.54 -7.71
C SER A 646 4.83 -26.88 -6.98
N ALA A 647 5.91 -27.64 -6.93
CA ALA A 647 5.97 -28.94 -6.23
C ALA A 647 6.34 -28.80 -4.74
N ARG A 648 6.40 -27.59 -4.17
CA ARG A 648 6.60 -27.30 -2.73
C ARG A 648 7.70 -28.12 -2.07
N GLY A 649 8.90 -27.94 -2.54
CA GLY A 649 10.08 -28.70 -2.11
C GLY A 649 10.46 -29.85 -3.03
N GLY A 650 9.59 -30.20 -3.98
CA GLY A 650 9.88 -31.13 -5.04
C GLY A 650 10.63 -30.51 -6.23
N PRO A 651 10.88 -31.28 -7.30
CA PRO A 651 11.63 -30.81 -8.46
C PRO A 651 10.92 -29.67 -9.21
N ALA A 652 11.70 -28.85 -9.92
CA ALA A 652 11.17 -27.78 -10.74
C ALA A 652 10.38 -28.32 -11.94
N VAL A 653 9.15 -27.83 -12.09
CA VAL A 653 8.20 -28.29 -13.11
C VAL A 653 8.22 -27.37 -14.31
N ARG A 654 8.33 -27.93 -15.53
CA ARG A 654 8.31 -27.16 -16.77
C ARG A 654 6.98 -26.44 -16.96
N ARG A 655 7.07 -25.13 -17.23
CA ARG A 655 5.92 -24.31 -17.60
C ARG A 655 5.58 -24.46 -19.06
N SER A 656 4.32 -24.30 -19.37
CA SER A 656 3.83 -24.16 -20.74
C SER A 656 3.66 -22.68 -21.09
N PRO A 657 3.90 -22.28 -22.36
CA PRO A 657 3.62 -20.89 -22.76
C PRO A 657 2.20 -20.46 -22.43
N ALA A 658 2.07 -19.24 -21.96
CA ALA A 658 0.79 -18.70 -21.54
C ALA A 658 0.54 -17.30 -22.15
N VAL A 659 -0.73 -16.92 -22.19
CA VAL A 659 -1.21 -15.60 -22.58
C VAL A 659 -2.08 -15.05 -21.46
N ALA A 660 -1.72 -13.86 -20.98
CA ALA A 660 -2.53 -13.09 -20.06
C ALA A 660 -3.15 -11.88 -20.80
N SER A 661 -4.36 -11.51 -20.47
CA SER A 661 -4.97 -10.28 -20.97
C SER A 661 -5.84 -9.62 -19.92
N TRP A 662 -5.92 -8.30 -19.98
CA TRP A 662 -6.76 -7.51 -19.10
C TRP A 662 -7.31 -6.30 -19.83
N PHE A 663 -8.49 -5.88 -19.41
CA PHE A 663 -9.17 -4.71 -19.94
C PHE A 663 -10.03 -4.08 -18.86
N GLY A 664 -10.03 -2.74 -18.80
CA GLY A 664 -10.88 -2.02 -17.87
C GLY A 664 -11.36 -0.70 -18.45
N VAL A 665 -12.54 -0.30 -18.00
CA VAL A 665 -13.17 0.97 -18.33
C VAL A 665 -13.75 1.55 -17.06
N GLU A 666 -13.53 2.84 -16.83
CA GLU A 666 -14.12 3.63 -15.76
C GLU A 666 -14.84 4.84 -16.33
N GLY A 667 -16.03 5.12 -15.84
CA GLY A 667 -16.85 6.24 -16.27
C GLY A 667 -16.32 7.60 -15.79
N ASP A 668 -16.95 8.67 -16.26
CA ASP A 668 -16.63 10.04 -15.85
C ASP A 668 -16.86 10.24 -14.34
N ALA A 669 -15.78 10.38 -13.58
CA ALA A 669 -15.79 10.56 -12.14
C ALA A 669 -16.48 11.86 -11.64
N ARG A 670 -16.89 12.75 -12.53
CA ARG A 670 -17.68 13.96 -12.20
C ARG A 670 -19.17 13.69 -12.14
N LYS A 671 -19.62 12.53 -12.62
CA LYS A 671 -21.04 12.17 -12.68
C LYS A 671 -21.54 11.58 -11.37
N ARG A 672 -22.87 11.58 -11.19
CA ARG A 672 -23.53 10.95 -10.04
C ARG A 672 -23.51 9.43 -10.10
N ILE A 673 -23.50 8.86 -11.29
CA ILE A 673 -23.42 7.44 -11.57
C ILE A 673 -22.12 7.21 -12.35
N ILE A 674 -21.21 6.46 -11.77
CA ILE A 674 -19.90 6.18 -12.35
C ILE A 674 -19.80 4.68 -12.55
N PRO A 675 -20.08 4.18 -13.74
CA PRO A 675 -19.95 2.75 -14.05
C PRO A 675 -18.47 2.40 -14.23
N ALA A 676 -18.11 1.17 -13.89
CA ALA A 676 -16.80 0.61 -14.14
C ALA A 676 -16.94 -0.86 -14.56
N ILE A 677 -15.97 -1.38 -15.26
CA ILE A 677 -15.81 -2.80 -15.52
C ILE A 677 -14.33 -3.14 -15.60
N ASN A 678 -13.95 -4.24 -14.96
CA ASN A 678 -12.64 -4.86 -15.11
C ASN A 678 -12.81 -6.31 -15.57
N VAL A 679 -12.00 -6.73 -16.53
CA VAL A 679 -11.98 -8.11 -17.06
C VAL A 679 -10.53 -8.56 -17.11
N GLN A 680 -10.26 -9.77 -16.64
CA GLN A 680 -8.96 -10.41 -16.71
C GLN A 680 -9.09 -11.83 -17.25
N SER A 681 -8.14 -12.27 -18.02
CA SER A 681 -8.08 -13.66 -18.48
C SER A 681 -6.63 -14.16 -18.56
N PHE A 682 -6.50 -15.46 -18.40
CA PHE A 682 -5.25 -16.17 -18.56
C PHE A 682 -5.54 -17.51 -19.23
N VAL A 683 -4.68 -17.87 -20.18
CA VAL A 683 -4.73 -19.17 -20.86
C VAL A 683 -3.32 -19.77 -20.85
N GLY A 684 -3.17 -20.91 -20.18
CA GLY A 684 -1.93 -21.64 -20.04
C GLY A 684 -2.08 -23.12 -20.40
N ASP A 685 -1.00 -23.88 -20.23
CA ASP A 685 -0.97 -25.34 -20.42
C ASP A 685 -1.58 -25.79 -21.75
N TYR A 686 -1.27 -25.05 -22.83
CA TYR A 686 -1.81 -25.28 -24.17
C TYR A 686 -3.37 -25.22 -24.20
N GLY A 687 -3.98 -24.35 -23.40
CA GLY A 687 -5.42 -24.17 -23.28
C GLY A 687 -6.12 -25.10 -22.28
N ARG A 688 -5.34 -25.90 -21.51
CA ARG A 688 -5.89 -26.75 -20.43
C ARG A 688 -6.17 -25.94 -19.17
N SER A 689 -5.34 -24.95 -18.86
CA SER A 689 -5.55 -24.04 -17.74
C SER A 689 -6.14 -22.72 -18.27
N ARG A 690 -7.23 -22.26 -17.66
CA ARG A 690 -7.96 -21.04 -18.04
C ARG A 690 -8.45 -20.31 -16.79
N TYR A 691 -8.16 -19.05 -16.72
CA TYR A 691 -8.71 -18.16 -15.70
C TYR A 691 -9.48 -17.04 -16.37
N PHE A 692 -10.64 -16.71 -15.82
CA PHE A 692 -11.44 -15.59 -16.24
C PHE A 692 -12.03 -14.89 -15.03
N GLU A 693 -11.88 -13.58 -14.96
CA GLU A 693 -12.51 -12.74 -13.95
C GLU A 693 -13.23 -11.57 -14.62
N VAL A 694 -14.44 -11.28 -14.15
CA VAL A 694 -15.16 -10.06 -14.50
C VAL A 694 -15.68 -9.39 -13.24
N SER A 695 -15.41 -8.09 -13.12
CA SER A 695 -15.80 -7.26 -11.98
C SER A 695 -16.45 -5.97 -12.49
N PRO A 696 -17.76 -5.98 -12.84
CA PRO A 696 -18.50 -4.75 -13.07
C PRO A 696 -18.64 -3.98 -11.75
N GLY A 697 -18.63 -2.66 -11.82
CA GLY A 697 -18.77 -1.80 -10.67
C GLY A 697 -19.64 -0.59 -10.96
N VAL A 698 -20.19 -0.01 -9.92
CA VAL A 698 -20.85 1.29 -9.98
C VAL A 698 -20.64 2.06 -8.69
N GLU A 699 -20.25 3.33 -8.83
CA GLU A 699 -20.32 4.28 -7.74
C GLU A 699 -21.55 5.18 -7.96
N LEU A 700 -22.42 5.21 -6.95
CA LEU A 700 -23.64 6.02 -6.91
C LEU A 700 -23.45 7.15 -5.90
N ARG A 701 -23.45 8.39 -6.36
CA ARG A 701 -23.44 9.59 -5.52
C ARG A 701 -24.85 10.13 -5.41
N ALA A 702 -25.61 9.61 -4.44
CA ALA A 702 -27.00 10.00 -4.22
C ALA A 702 -27.11 11.50 -3.84
N SER A 703 -26.12 12.03 -3.12
CA SER A 703 -25.98 13.45 -2.81
C SER A 703 -24.50 13.81 -2.65
N SER A 704 -24.21 15.08 -2.33
CA SER A 704 -22.86 15.50 -1.93
C SER A 704 -22.36 14.81 -0.65
N ARG A 705 -23.26 14.22 0.16
CA ARG A 705 -22.99 13.60 1.46
C ARG A 705 -22.98 12.09 1.44
N LEU A 706 -23.56 11.44 0.43
CA LEU A 706 -23.78 10.00 0.40
C LEU A 706 -23.26 9.39 -0.90
N SER A 707 -22.31 8.48 -0.78
CA SER A 707 -21.86 7.63 -1.89
C SER A 707 -21.96 6.16 -1.51
N LEU A 708 -22.35 5.34 -2.51
CA LEU A 708 -22.41 3.90 -2.44
C LEU A 708 -21.64 3.32 -3.63
N THR A 709 -20.65 2.49 -3.35
CA THR A 709 -19.92 1.73 -4.37
C THR A 709 -20.27 0.26 -4.25
N LEU A 710 -20.69 -0.33 -5.35
CA LEU A 710 -20.97 -1.75 -5.48
C LEU A 710 -20.08 -2.34 -6.56
N THR A 711 -19.34 -3.39 -6.22
CA THR A 711 -18.46 -4.09 -7.16
C THR A 711 -18.68 -5.60 -7.02
N PRO A 712 -19.69 -6.17 -7.71
CA PRO A 712 -19.80 -7.61 -7.84
C PRO A 712 -18.59 -8.15 -8.63
N GLY A 713 -18.18 -9.36 -8.32
CA GLY A 713 -17.11 -10.06 -9.04
C GLY A 713 -17.48 -11.51 -9.25
N TYR A 714 -17.18 -12.02 -10.43
CA TYR A 714 -17.27 -13.43 -10.77
C TYR A 714 -15.92 -13.91 -11.29
N ILE A 715 -15.43 -15.01 -10.73
CA ILE A 715 -14.17 -15.65 -11.10
C ILE A 715 -14.48 -17.10 -11.48
N ARG A 716 -13.93 -17.53 -12.60
CA ARG A 716 -13.87 -18.93 -13.00
C ARG A 716 -12.41 -19.32 -13.21
N ASN A 717 -11.96 -20.27 -12.43
CA ASN A 717 -10.61 -20.82 -12.47
C ASN A 717 -10.66 -22.30 -12.80
N HIS A 718 -10.05 -22.66 -13.92
CA HIS A 718 -9.81 -24.04 -14.33
C HIS A 718 -8.31 -24.20 -14.49
N ASP A 719 -7.66 -24.80 -13.51
CA ASP A 719 -6.21 -25.04 -13.54
C ASP A 719 -5.94 -26.55 -13.58
N ASP A 720 -5.35 -27.00 -14.70
CA ASP A 720 -5.02 -28.41 -14.91
C ASP A 720 -3.73 -28.85 -14.21
N SER A 721 -2.96 -27.88 -13.69
CA SER A 721 -1.67 -28.12 -13.04
C SER A 721 -1.61 -27.62 -11.60
N GLN A 722 -2.75 -27.53 -10.95
CA GLN A 722 -2.85 -27.12 -9.55
C GLN A 722 -2.15 -28.17 -8.66
N TRP A 723 -1.25 -27.72 -7.79
CA TRP A 723 -0.69 -28.61 -6.78
C TRP A 723 -1.82 -29.10 -5.86
N TYR A 724 -1.75 -30.34 -5.49
CA TYR A 724 -2.75 -30.99 -4.67
C TYR A 724 -2.18 -31.30 -3.27
N ASP A 725 -1.12 -32.10 -3.19
CA ASP A 725 -0.47 -32.45 -1.93
C ASP A 725 0.94 -33.02 -2.17
N ASN A 726 1.71 -33.14 -1.08
CA ASN A 726 2.93 -33.95 -1.03
C ASN A 726 2.70 -35.06 0.00
N VAL A 727 2.70 -36.29 -0.45
CA VAL A 727 2.40 -37.49 0.37
C VAL A 727 3.67 -38.33 0.53
N ASP A 728 4.09 -38.55 1.75
CA ASP A 728 5.21 -39.39 2.08
C ASP A 728 4.72 -40.85 2.21
N ALA A 729 5.26 -41.75 1.42
CA ALA A 729 5.03 -43.18 1.51
C ALA A 729 6.32 -43.89 1.97
N THR A 730 6.23 -44.61 3.07
CA THR A 730 7.35 -45.40 3.59
C THR A 730 7.18 -46.87 3.16
N ASP A 731 8.14 -47.37 2.41
CA ASP A 731 8.18 -48.78 2.04
C ASP A 731 8.34 -49.66 3.30
N PRO A 732 7.38 -50.54 3.60
CA PRO A 732 7.42 -51.36 4.80
C PRO A 732 8.59 -52.36 4.83
N GLN A 733 9.17 -52.68 3.67
CA GLN A 733 10.25 -53.70 3.55
C GLN A 733 11.63 -53.06 3.69
N THR A 734 11.81 -51.88 3.12
CA THR A 734 13.12 -51.20 3.09
C THR A 734 13.23 -50.07 4.09
N GLY A 735 12.13 -49.57 4.65
CA GLY A 735 12.06 -48.39 5.48
C GLY A 735 12.36 -47.07 4.73
N ALA A 736 12.50 -47.15 3.40
CA ALA A 736 12.76 -45.94 2.59
C ALA A 736 11.48 -45.10 2.43
N THR A 737 11.57 -43.81 2.69
CA THR A 737 10.46 -42.86 2.46
C THR A 737 10.62 -42.19 1.10
N THR A 738 9.57 -42.25 0.30
CA THR A 738 9.45 -41.56 -0.98
C THR A 738 8.35 -40.54 -0.92
N THR A 739 8.63 -39.31 -1.32
CA THR A 739 7.63 -38.24 -1.39
C THR A 739 6.99 -38.25 -2.77
N HIS A 740 5.67 -38.41 -2.81
CA HIS A 740 4.85 -38.30 -4.03
C HIS A 740 4.36 -36.83 -4.14
N TYR A 741 4.72 -36.15 -5.22
CA TYR A 741 4.30 -34.79 -5.50
C TYR A 741 3.04 -34.80 -6.35
N LEU A 742 1.90 -34.47 -5.74
CA LEU A 742 0.58 -34.63 -6.38
C LEU A 742 0.09 -33.29 -6.96
N PHE A 743 -0.46 -33.40 -8.15
CA PHE A 743 -1.12 -32.31 -8.89
C PHE A 743 -2.50 -32.75 -9.34
N ALA A 744 -3.45 -31.81 -9.34
CA ALA A 744 -4.81 -32.07 -9.75
C ALA A 744 -5.32 -31.01 -10.70
N ARG A 745 -6.40 -31.30 -11.38
CA ARG A 745 -7.22 -30.28 -12.00
C ARG A 745 -8.18 -29.72 -10.97
N ILE A 746 -8.15 -28.39 -10.78
CA ILE A 746 -9.17 -27.70 -10.01
C ILE A 746 -10.17 -26.99 -10.95
N GLU A 747 -11.46 -27.19 -10.72
CA GLU A 747 -12.54 -26.39 -11.29
C GLU A 747 -13.17 -25.57 -10.18
N GLN A 748 -12.95 -24.24 -10.21
CA GLN A 748 -13.36 -23.33 -9.15
C GLN A 748 -14.17 -22.18 -9.70
N GLU A 749 -15.24 -21.86 -9.01
CA GLU A 749 -16.08 -20.69 -9.26
C GLU A 749 -16.19 -19.87 -7.98
N THR A 750 -16.03 -18.54 -8.11
CA THR A 750 -16.10 -17.62 -6.99
C THR A 750 -17.01 -16.46 -7.31
N ILE A 751 -17.85 -16.08 -6.37
CA ILE A 751 -18.62 -14.83 -6.38
C ILE A 751 -18.25 -13.99 -5.18
N ARG A 752 -18.18 -12.69 -5.39
CA ARG A 752 -17.99 -11.70 -4.32
C ARG A 752 -18.81 -10.45 -4.60
N LEU A 753 -19.14 -9.71 -3.54
CA LEU A 753 -19.76 -8.40 -3.67
C LEU A 753 -19.06 -7.42 -2.72
N ARG A 754 -18.19 -6.58 -3.26
CA ARG A 754 -17.60 -5.50 -2.47
C ARG A 754 -18.56 -4.33 -2.40
N THR A 755 -18.93 -3.96 -1.19
CA THR A 755 -19.83 -2.84 -0.90
C THR A 755 -19.10 -1.82 -0.04
N ARG A 756 -19.14 -0.56 -0.45
CA ARG A 756 -18.68 0.57 0.37
C ARG A 756 -19.76 1.65 0.40
N LEU A 757 -20.13 2.06 1.59
CA LEU A 757 -21.03 3.19 1.79
C LEU A 757 -20.29 4.24 2.62
N ASN A 758 -20.29 5.47 2.13
CA ASN A 758 -19.74 6.62 2.85
C ASN A 758 -20.86 7.66 3.01
N PHE A 759 -21.16 7.98 4.26
CA PHE A 759 -22.07 9.05 4.62
C PHE A 759 -21.31 10.07 5.46
N THR A 760 -21.30 11.32 5.04
CA THR A 760 -20.64 12.43 5.71
C THR A 760 -21.69 13.47 6.11
N ALA A 761 -22.04 13.50 7.38
CA ALA A 761 -23.03 14.44 7.90
C ALA A 761 -22.45 15.87 7.94
N THR A 762 -21.21 15.98 8.44
CA THR A 762 -20.39 17.22 8.47
C THR A 762 -18.93 16.83 8.17
N PRO A 763 -18.02 17.78 7.89
CA PRO A 763 -16.59 17.46 7.73
C PRO A 763 -15.98 16.69 8.93
N SER A 764 -16.56 16.85 10.13
CA SER A 764 -16.11 16.21 11.38
C SER A 764 -16.89 14.93 11.76
N LEU A 765 -18.04 14.65 11.13
CA LEU A 765 -18.87 13.47 11.47
C LEU A 765 -19.17 12.62 10.23
N SER A 766 -18.70 11.38 10.23
CA SER A 766 -18.89 10.44 9.12
C SER A 766 -19.26 9.04 9.60
N LEU A 767 -19.99 8.32 8.74
CA LEU A 767 -20.26 6.89 8.82
C LEU A 767 -19.68 6.22 7.58
N GLN A 768 -18.90 5.17 7.78
CA GLN A 768 -18.37 4.33 6.72
C GLN A 768 -18.79 2.89 6.95
N LEU A 769 -19.21 2.21 5.90
CA LEU A 769 -19.47 0.77 5.91
C LEU A 769 -18.69 0.11 4.77
N TYR A 770 -17.95 -0.90 5.12
CA TYR A 770 -17.36 -1.87 4.20
C TYR A 770 -17.99 -3.23 4.45
N ALA A 771 -18.37 -3.95 3.40
CA ALA A 771 -18.82 -5.33 3.49
C ALA A 771 -18.43 -6.09 2.22
N GLU A 772 -17.85 -7.29 2.39
CA GLU A 772 -17.48 -8.16 1.28
C GLU A 772 -17.88 -9.62 1.58
N PRO A 773 -19.10 -10.03 1.23
CA PRO A 773 -19.45 -11.44 1.14
C PRO A 773 -18.67 -12.07 -0.03
N PHE A 774 -18.07 -13.21 0.26
CA PHE A 774 -17.21 -13.99 -0.63
C PHE A 774 -17.58 -15.46 -0.54
N VAL A 775 -17.83 -16.09 -1.68
CA VAL A 775 -18.11 -17.52 -1.76
C VAL A 775 -17.29 -18.10 -2.89
N SER A 776 -16.50 -19.12 -2.59
CA SER A 776 -15.73 -19.90 -3.54
C SER A 776 -16.06 -21.38 -3.41
N ARG A 777 -16.27 -22.03 -4.51
CA ARG A 777 -16.52 -23.47 -4.62
C ARG A 777 -15.56 -24.08 -5.63
N GLY A 778 -14.82 -25.08 -5.21
CA GLY A 778 -13.86 -25.79 -6.02
C GLY A 778 -14.03 -27.31 -5.95
N THR A 779 -13.71 -28.01 -7.02
CA THR A 779 -13.67 -29.46 -7.10
C THR A 779 -12.33 -29.89 -7.68
N TYR A 780 -11.65 -30.80 -7.00
CA TYR A 780 -10.47 -31.44 -7.52
C TYR A 780 -10.84 -32.69 -8.34
N THR A 781 -10.20 -32.85 -9.48
CA THR A 781 -10.35 -34.00 -10.36
C THR A 781 -9.00 -34.38 -10.97
N ASN A 782 -8.89 -35.60 -11.50
CA ASN A 782 -7.70 -36.04 -12.22
C ASN A 782 -6.40 -35.84 -11.43
N VAL A 783 -6.39 -36.31 -10.17
CA VAL A 783 -5.20 -36.28 -9.33
C VAL A 783 -4.09 -37.17 -9.95
N ARG A 784 -2.91 -36.61 -10.06
CA ARG A 784 -1.77 -37.24 -10.76
C ARG A 784 -0.50 -36.97 -9.95
N GLU A 785 0.42 -37.87 -10.02
CA GLU A 785 1.75 -37.71 -9.50
C GLU A 785 2.66 -37.04 -10.54
N LEU A 786 3.66 -36.32 -10.08
CA LEU A 786 4.69 -35.74 -10.92
C LEU A 786 5.63 -36.85 -11.47
N GLY A 787 5.63 -37.04 -12.79
CA GLY A 787 6.50 -37.96 -13.51
C GLY A 787 7.77 -37.25 -14.01
N ASP A 788 7.92 -37.07 -15.34
CA ASP A 788 9.03 -36.30 -15.90
C ASP A 788 8.76 -34.79 -15.82
N ALA A 789 9.08 -34.17 -14.67
CA ALA A 789 8.83 -32.78 -14.38
C ALA A 789 9.35 -31.81 -15.46
N ARG A 790 10.42 -32.14 -16.15
CA ARG A 790 11.09 -31.29 -17.15
C ARG A 790 10.68 -31.60 -18.59
N SER A 791 9.80 -32.56 -18.83
CA SER A 791 9.37 -32.94 -20.16
C SER A 791 8.77 -31.77 -20.96
N ARG A 792 9.12 -31.71 -22.26
CA ARG A 792 8.46 -30.78 -23.20
C ARG A 792 7.02 -31.23 -23.48
N ASP A 793 6.79 -32.55 -23.50
CA ASP A 793 5.43 -33.07 -23.59
C ASP A 793 4.72 -32.96 -22.26
N TYR A 794 3.65 -32.16 -22.23
CA TYR A 794 2.84 -31.95 -21.03
C TYR A 794 2.32 -33.24 -20.42
N ARG A 795 1.96 -34.25 -21.25
CA ARG A 795 1.40 -35.53 -20.81
C ARG A 795 2.41 -36.40 -20.05
N ARG A 796 3.70 -36.22 -20.30
CA ARG A 796 4.77 -36.97 -19.63
C ARG A 796 5.14 -36.34 -18.28
N ARG A 797 4.72 -35.11 -18.01
CA ARG A 797 5.01 -34.46 -16.74
C ARG A 797 4.28 -35.10 -15.59
N TYR A 798 3.15 -35.71 -15.86
CA TYR A 798 2.28 -36.31 -14.86
C TYR A 798 1.94 -37.75 -15.20
N VAL A 799 1.93 -38.62 -14.18
CA VAL A 799 1.53 -40.02 -14.25
C VAL A 799 0.30 -40.25 -13.36
N PRO A 800 -0.55 -41.26 -13.63
CA PRO A 800 -1.66 -41.57 -12.75
C PRO A 800 -1.22 -41.85 -11.31
N TYR A 801 -1.94 -41.32 -10.34
CA TYR A 801 -1.79 -41.61 -8.92
C TYR A 801 -2.94 -42.53 -8.48
N THR A 802 -2.61 -43.62 -7.74
CA THR A 802 -3.58 -44.61 -7.31
C THR A 802 -3.70 -44.71 -5.79
N GLY A 803 -3.03 -43.87 -5.05
CA GLY A 803 -3.10 -43.80 -3.59
C GLY A 803 -4.37 -43.12 -3.09
N GLU A 804 -4.50 -43.02 -1.77
CA GLU A 804 -5.62 -42.34 -1.11
C GLU A 804 -5.60 -40.85 -1.37
N LEU A 805 -6.77 -40.26 -1.61
CA LEU A 805 -6.93 -38.81 -1.82
C LEU A 805 -7.22 -38.13 -0.48
N THR A 806 -6.56 -37.01 -0.24
CA THR A 806 -6.67 -36.26 1.03
C THR A 806 -7.79 -35.24 1.04
N LYS A 807 -8.26 -34.79 -0.16
CA LYS A 807 -9.31 -33.78 -0.30
C LYS A 807 -10.03 -33.90 -1.66
N ASP A 808 -11.31 -33.56 -1.70
CA ASP A 808 -12.14 -33.59 -2.90
C ASP A 808 -12.54 -32.19 -3.37
N GLY A 809 -12.46 -31.20 -2.49
CA GLY A 809 -12.92 -29.85 -2.75
C GLY A 809 -11.98 -28.75 -2.23
N GLU A 810 -12.39 -27.52 -2.51
CA GLU A 810 -11.77 -26.30 -2.00
C GLU A 810 -12.88 -25.26 -1.84
N ASN A 811 -13.55 -25.25 -0.71
CA ASN A 811 -14.75 -24.46 -0.49
C ASN A 811 -14.53 -23.44 0.61
N LEU A 812 -14.79 -22.18 0.31
CA LEU A 812 -14.68 -21.07 1.26
C LEU A 812 -15.92 -20.20 1.22
N ARG A 813 -16.51 -19.93 2.39
CA ARG A 813 -17.50 -18.88 2.57
C ARG A 813 -16.97 -17.91 3.60
N GLN A 814 -16.91 -16.65 3.23
CA GLN A 814 -16.37 -15.61 4.09
C GLN A 814 -17.19 -14.32 3.99
N LEU A 815 -17.46 -13.69 5.12
CA LEU A 815 -17.94 -12.32 5.19
C LEU A 815 -16.95 -11.51 6.04
N ARG A 816 -16.53 -10.40 5.51
CA ARG A 816 -15.83 -9.37 6.25
C ARG A 816 -16.64 -8.09 6.16
N SER A 817 -16.98 -7.51 7.30
CA SER A 817 -17.63 -6.21 7.32
C SER A 817 -17.08 -5.35 8.46
N ASN A 818 -17.03 -4.05 8.19
CA ASN A 818 -16.60 -3.05 9.15
C ASN A 818 -17.46 -1.79 9.01
N THR A 819 -18.10 -1.39 10.07
CA THR A 819 -18.90 -0.15 10.16
C THR A 819 -18.23 0.77 11.15
N VAL A 820 -17.87 1.96 10.69
CA VAL A 820 -17.14 2.95 11.49
C VAL A 820 -17.90 4.27 11.50
N VAL A 821 -18.30 4.72 12.68
CA VAL A 821 -18.69 6.12 12.92
C VAL A 821 -17.49 6.82 13.50
N ARG A 822 -17.05 7.90 12.85
CA ARG A 822 -15.96 8.78 13.33
C ARG A 822 -16.53 10.17 13.57
N TRP A 823 -16.31 10.65 14.78
CA TRP A 823 -16.66 12.03 15.15
C TRP A 823 -15.42 12.74 15.71
N GLU A 824 -14.94 13.74 14.99
CA GLU A 824 -13.95 14.68 15.48
C GLU A 824 -14.66 15.81 16.21
N TYR A 825 -14.87 15.62 17.51
CA TYR A 825 -15.66 16.56 18.34
C TYR A 825 -14.88 17.83 18.70
N ARG A 826 -13.55 17.79 18.52
CA ARG A 826 -12.62 18.92 18.66
C ARG A 826 -11.43 18.63 17.72
N PRO A 827 -10.74 19.66 17.14
CA PRO A 827 -9.55 19.44 16.34
C PRO A 827 -8.54 18.52 17.03
N GLY A 828 -8.15 17.42 16.35
CA GLY A 828 -7.25 16.41 16.88
C GLY A 828 -7.85 15.42 17.89
N SER A 829 -9.09 15.61 18.36
CA SER A 829 -9.77 14.75 19.35
C SER A 829 -10.94 14.01 18.72
N THR A 830 -10.96 12.68 18.83
CA THR A 830 -11.89 11.84 18.09
C THR A 830 -12.61 10.82 18.95
N LEU A 831 -13.86 10.53 18.59
CA LEU A 831 -14.64 9.40 19.04
C LEU A 831 -14.88 8.44 17.88
N PHE A 832 -14.55 7.19 18.04
CA PHE A 832 -14.87 6.11 17.13
C PHE A 832 -15.87 5.15 17.75
N LEU A 833 -16.91 4.79 16.98
CA LEU A 833 -17.77 3.65 17.26
C LEU A 833 -17.56 2.68 16.10
N VAL A 834 -17.12 1.48 16.40
CA VAL A 834 -16.78 0.48 15.37
C VAL A 834 -17.57 -0.80 15.63
N TRP A 835 -18.16 -1.34 14.57
CA TRP A 835 -18.73 -2.67 14.55
C TRP A 835 -18.10 -3.47 13.42
N THR A 836 -17.34 -4.48 13.78
CA THR A 836 -16.75 -5.46 12.87
C THR A 836 -17.51 -6.76 12.98
N GLN A 837 -17.87 -7.35 11.86
CA GLN A 837 -18.48 -8.67 11.80
C GLN A 837 -17.70 -9.55 10.82
N GLY A 838 -17.32 -10.75 11.27
CA GLY A 838 -16.73 -11.82 10.49
C GLY A 838 -17.68 -13.02 10.40
N ARG A 839 -17.57 -13.79 9.31
CA ARG A 839 -18.13 -15.13 9.17
C ARG A 839 -17.17 -15.93 8.33
N ASP A 840 -16.79 -17.10 8.78
CA ASP A 840 -15.83 -17.94 8.08
C ASP A 840 -16.30 -19.40 8.11
N TRP A 841 -16.16 -20.05 6.97
CA TRP A 841 -16.32 -21.48 6.84
C TRP A 841 -15.45 -22.01 5.68
N TYR A 842 -14.72 -23.05 5.98
CA TYR A 842 -13.86 -23.74 5.01
C TYR A 842 -14.12 -25.25 5.05
N ASP A 843 -14.11 -25.90 3.88
CA ASP A 843 -14.27 -27.34 3.74
C ASP A 843 -13.53 -27.81 2.48
N ASP A 844 -12.70 -28.82 2.62
CA ASP A 844 -11.93 -29.44 1.53
C ASP A 844 -12.34 -30.92 1.27
N ALA A 845 -13.23 -31.47 2.08
CA ALA A 845 -13.66 -32.87 1.99
C ALA A 845 -14.79 -33.08 0.96
N ILE A 846 -15.51 -32.02 0.58
CA ILE A 846 -16.70 -32.13 -0.28
C ILE A 846 -16.44 -31.43 -1.62
N PRO A 847 -16.61 -32.13 -2.78
CA PRO A 847 -16.55 -31.46 -4.07
C PRO A 847 -17.68 -30.43 -4.19
N GLY A 848 -17.37 -29.23 -4.71
CA GLY A 848 -18.31 -28.14 -4.73
C GLY A 848 -18.52 -27.50 -6.11
N ARG A 849 -19.78 -27.34 -6.51
CA ARG A 849 -20.20 -26.44 -7.58
C ARG A 849 -20.90 -25.23 -6.99
N LEU A 850 -20.63 -24.06 -7.53
CA LEU A 850 -21.25 -22.82 -7.07
C LEU A 850 -22.75 -22.81 -7.32
N ARG A 851 -23.52 -22.62 -6.24
CA ARG A 851 -24.96 -22.35 -6.25
C ARG A 851 -25.17 -20.97 -5.60
N ALA A 852 -24.98 -19.93 -6.39
CA ALA A 852 -24.84 -18.55 -5.93
C ALA A 852 -25.88 -18.15 -4.86
N ARG A 853 -27.17 -18.47 -5.08
CA ARG A 853 -28.25 -18.14 -4.14
C ARG A 853 -28.14 -18.93 -2.84
N ASP A 854 -27.93 -20.25 -2.93
CA ASP A 854 -27.93 -21.14 -1.76
C ASP A 854 -26.67 -20.91 -0.93
N ASP A 855 -25.49 -20.85 -1.58
CA ASP A 855 -24.21 -20.60 -0.92
C ASP A 855 -24.16 -19.23 -0.23
N THR A 856 -24.75 -18.19 -0.86
CA THR A 856 -24.87 -16.88 -0.20
C THR A 856 -25.83 -16.97 0.99
N ARG A 857 -26.94 -17.68 0.89
CA ARG A 857 -27.85 -17.87 2.02
C ARG A 857 -27.17 -18.62 3.16
N GLU A 858 -26.39 -19.65 2.85
CA GLU A 858 -25.64 -20.41 3.84
C GLU A 858 -24.54 -19.57 4.48
N LEU A 859 -23.83 -18.71 3.74
CA LEU A 859 -22.90 -17.74 4.31
C LEU A 859 -23.57 -16.87 5.37
N PHE A 860 -24.77 -16.35 5.10
CA PHE A 860 -25.49 -15.51 6.07
C PHE A 860 -26.14 -16.30 7.23
N ARG A 861 -26.17 -17.64 7.17
CA ARG A 861 -26.57 -18.51 8.26
C ARG A 861 -25.44 -18.90 9.20
N LEU A 862 -24.17 -18.74 8.76
CA LEU A 862 -23.03 -18.94 9.64
C LEU A 862 -23.14 -18.03 10.86
N HIS A 863 -22.68 -18.54 11.99
CA HIS A 863 -22.61 -17.75 13.23
C HIS A 863 -21.52 -16.68 13.13
N PRO A 864 -21.84 -15.40 13.36
CA PRO A 864 -20.89 -14.33 13.18
C PRO A 864 -19.97 -14.15 14.39
N ASP A 865 -18.72 -13.83 14.13
CA ASP A 865 -17.87 -13.12 15.07
C ASP A 865 -18.26 -11.65 15.08
N ASN A 866 -18.44 -11.05 16.24
CA ASN A 866 -18.75 -9.63 16.34
C ASN A 866 -17.76 -8.94 17.29
N THR A 867 -17.27 -7.80 16.88
CA THR A 867 -16.52 -6.89 17.74
C THR A 867 -17.18 -5.52 17.72
N PHE A 868 -17.65 -5.09 18.87
CA PHE A 868 -18.06 -3.71 19.10
C PHE A 868 -16.96 -2.98 19.84
N LEU A 869 -16.54 -1.83 19.31
CA LEU A 869 -15.47 -1.04 19.89
C LEU A 869 -15.89 0.42 20.01
N ILE A 870 -15.59 1.01 21.17
CA ILE A 870 -15.68 2.45 21.41
C ILE A 870 -14.27 2.92 21.76
N LYS A 871 -13.72 3.87 20.97
CA LYS A 871 -12.43 4.51 21.23
C LYS A 871 -12.61 6.00 21.34
N ALA A 872 -12.22 6.58 22.45
CA ALA A 872 -12.22 8.02 22.66
C ALA A 872 -10.79 8.50 22.88
N SER A 873 -10.38 9.53 22.12
CA SER A 873 -9.08 10.17 22.24
C SER A 873 -9.22 11.66 22.50
N TYR A 874 -8.31 12.24 23.26
CA TYR A 874 -8.26 13.66 23.52
C TYR A 874 -6.86 14.21 23.25
N TRP A 875 -6.77 15.19 22.37
CA TRP A 875 -5.52 15.79 21.94
C TRP A 875 -5.20 17.06 22.73
N PHE A 876 -3.96 17.15 23.23
CA PHE A 876 -3.40 18.32 23.89
C PHE A 876 -2.16 18.79 23.13
N SER A 877 -1.99 20.10 22.98
CA SER A 877 -0.75 20.75 22.56
C SER A 877 -0.26 21.66 23.66
N LEU A 878 0.97 21.48 24.11
CA LEU A 878 1.63 22.24 25.18
C LEU A 878 2.78 23.07 24.62
#